data_0fe24fef927a53b60136c5531ceeba40
#
_entry.id   0fe24fef927a53b60136c5531ceeba40
#
_cell.length_a   1.000
_cell.length_b   1.000
_cell.length_c   1.000
_cell.angle_alpha   90.00
_cell.angle_beta   90.00
_cell.angle_gamma   90.00
#
_symmetry.space_group_name_H-M   'P 1'
#
loop_
_entity.id
_entity.type
_entity.pdbx_description
1 polymer ?
#
loop_
_entity_poly.entity_id
_entity_poly.type
_entity_poly.pdbx_seq_one_letter_code
_entity_poly.pdbx_strand_id
1 'polypeptide(L)'
;MNPLRWLLTAPAWQSLHSGYTTARGNGASRFASALHLFWSVLGLMLLRFESPAWQRVIQQRRRLYPHISPERPRPLDILRYLIQTLWLIVIRLPAAGGRDGVNRLSVLTGWRHHGYRWLDNFVARSQTHSIDTRLEQRLKRLSPLMRRSLFVVVALFASLLALLCISQPFGLMTQFIFVVLLWGLAMLVRRIPGRFPTMMLIVLSLTVSCRYLWWRYTSTLNWDDPLSLIFGLLLIAAETYAWVVLVLGYFQTLWPLNRQPVSMPADRSQWPSVDLLVPTYNEPLSVVRPTLYAALGIDWPKDRLTIYLLDDGNRPEFREFAASVGINYVVRPSNEHAKAGNINHALKKYCRSDFVSIFDCDHVPTRSFLQMAMGWFIKDPRLAMLQTPHHFFSPDPFERNLGRFRRTPNEGSLFYGLVQDGNDTWDATFFCGSCAILRRTALEEIGGIAVETVTEDAHTSLRLHRRGYTSAYIRIPQAAGLATESLSAHIGQRIRWARGMVQIFRLDNPLFGKGLKWVQRLCYANAMLHFLSGIPRLVFLLAPLAFLLCHAYIIYAPALAIAIYVLPHMLHTSLTNSRIQGRWRHSFWSEVYETVLAWYIARPTTVALFNPHKGKFNVTAKGGLVEEQHLDWVITKPYMLLVLLNLAGVLMAFWRIQHGPANEILTVCVSLIWVLYNMIILGGAVAVSVEARQIREAHRVEIAMPAAIAREDGHMLPCTLRDYSDGGVGLEMREPDALRENEKVWLLLRRGQQEFSFPCQVQRVFGRRAGVRLHQLTTQQHIDFIQCTFARADTWALWQDGFPEDKPVQSLADIMILGFKGYLRLAEYGPPQLRRLFNLLTAGVSWLASLLPQGIGRVPASKNLH
;
A
#
# COMPACT_ATOMS: atom_id res chain seq x y z
N MET A 1 1.10 -62.71 15.22
CA MET A 1 1.90 -62.74 13.95
C MET A 1 1.06 -62.10 12.85
N ASN A 2 1.61 -61.15 12.09
CA ASN A 2 0.83 -60.39 11.14
C ASN A 2 0.71 -61.15 9.82
N PRO A 3 -0.48 -61.60 9.36
CA PRO A 3 -0.66 -62.47 8.20
C PRO A 3 -0.07 -61.86 6.90
N LEU A 4 0.07 -60.52 6.81
CA LEU A 4 0.67 -59.84 5.67
C LEU A 4 2.17 -60.16 5.46
N ARG A 5 2.88 -60.59 6.51
CA ARG A 5 4.29 -60.98 6.43
C ARG A 5 4.51 -62.31 5.66
N TRP A 6 3.45 -63.14 5.57
CA TRP A 6 3.47 -64.39 4.87
C TRP A 6 3.14 -64.25 3.38
N LEU A 7 2.45 -63.21 3.02
CA LEU A 7 1.97 -62.96 1.67
C LEU A 7 2.90 -62.03 0.85
N LEU A 8 3.77 -61.27 1.52
CA LEU A 8 4.61 -60.26 0.86
C LEU A 8 6.09 -60.67 0.89
N THR A 9 6.83 -60.29 -0.15
CA THR A 9 8.29 -60.41 -0.15
C THR A 9 8.93 -59.57 0.96
N ALA A 10 10.07 -59.99 1.50
CA ALA A 10 10.75 -59.31 2.60
C ALA A 10 10.98 -57.78 2.34
N PRO A 11 11.43 -57.34 1.13
CA PRO A 11 11.59 -55.96 0.82
C PRO A 11 10.26 -55.15 0.81
N ALA A 12 9.20 -55.74 0.27
CA ALA A 12 7.88 -55.12 0.23
C ALA A 12 7.31 -54.94 1.65
N TRP A 13 7.45 -55.97 2.49
CA TRP A 13 7.05 -55.90 3.90
C TRP A 13 7.83 -54.83 4.67
N GLN A 14 9.16 -54.77 4.51
CA GLN A 14 9.99 -53.77 5.14
C GLN A 14 9.58 -52.34 4.74
N SER A 15 9.35 -52.10 3.46
CA SER A 15 8.91 -50.79 2.94
C SER A 15 7.53 -50.39 3.49
N LEU A 16 6.56 -51.31 3.54
CA LEU A 16 5.24 -51.05 4.07
C LEU A 16 5.26 -50.84 5.59
N HIS A 17 6.04 -51.62 6.31
CA HIS A 17 6.16 -51.52 7.75
C HIS A 17 6.89 -50.26 8.18
N SER A 18 7.98 -49.88 7.52
CA SER A 18 8.69 -48.64 7.77
C SER A 18 7.79 -47.42 7.43
N GLY A 19 7.06 -47.47 6.32
CA GLY A 19 6.09 -46.42 5.97
C GLY A 19 5.00 -46.22 7.04
N TYR A 20 4.43 -47.34 7.54
CA TYR A 20 3.42 -47.28 8.60
C TYR A 20 3.98 -46.78 9.93
N THR A 21 5.14 -47.25 10.37
CA THR A 21 5.80 -46.82 11.61
C THR A 21 6.21 -45.37 11.57
N THR A 22 6.75 -44.93 10.44
CA THR A 22 7.10 -43.50 10.22
C THR A 22 5.86 -42.62 10.25
N ALA A 23 4.77 -43.00 9.59
CA ALA A 23 3.51 -42.25 9.63
C ALA A 23 2.96 -42.13 11.05
N ARG A 24 3.03 -43.23 11.82
CA ARG A 24 2.63 -43.27 13.25
C ARG A 24 3.53 -42.36 14.11
N GLY A 25 4.85 -42.47 13.94
CA GLY A 25 5.84 -41.63 14.63
C GLY A 25 5.65 -40.15 14.38
N ASN A 26 5.19 -39.77 13.21
CA ASN A 26 4.89 -38.37 12.82
C ASN A 26 3.50 -37.89 13.25
N GLY A 27 2.77 -38.63 14.10
CA GLY A 27 1.49 -38.23 14.68
C GLY A 27 0.24 -38.48 13.84
N ALA A 28 0.34 -39.29 12.76
CA ALA A 28 -0.84 -39.69 12.00
C ALA A 28 -1.78 -40.60 12.81
N SER A 29 -3.10 -40.42 12.66
CA SER A 29 -4.10 -41.29 13.31
C SER A 29 -3.94 -42.76 12.88
N ARG A 30 -4.36 -43.72 13.72
CA ARG A 30 -4.35 -45.14 13.36
C ARG A 30 -5.10 -45.40 12.07
N PHE A 31 -6.24 -44.75 11.89
CA PHE A 31 -7.07 -44.88 10.69
C PHE A 31 -6.35 -44.35 9.43
N ALA A 32 -5.77 -43.16 9.49
CA ALA A 32 -5.03 -42.60 8.36
C ALA A 32 -3.82 -43.47 7.96
N SER A 33 -3.08 -43.99 8.95
CA SER A 33 -1.93 -44.89 8.71
C SER A 33 -2.35 -46.24 8.13
N ALA A 34 -3.48 -46.79 8.59
CA ALA A 34 -4.03 -48.03 8.05
C ALA A 34 -4.57 -47.86 6.63
N LEU A 35 -5.22 -46.74 6.35
CA LEU A 35 -5.70 -46.40 5.01
C LEU A 35 -4.55 -46.21 4.04
N HIS A 36 -3.49 -45.54 4.46
CA HIS A 36 -2.26 -45.40 3.66
C HIS A 36 -1.58 -46.75 3.38
N LEU A 37 -1.54 -47.63 4.40
CA LEU A 37 -1.05 -48.98 4.24
C LEU A 37 -1.87 -49.79 3.23
N PHE A 38 -3.20 -49.77 3.35
CA PHE A 38 -4.13 -50.41 2.42
C PHE A 38 -3.87 -49.99 0.96
N TRP A 39 -3.78 -48.73 0.69
CA TRP A 39 -3.53 -48.20 -0.65
C TRP A 39 -2.11 -48.46 -1.15
N SER A 40 -1.13 -48.52 -0.26
CA SER A 40 0.23 -48.89 -0.62
C SER A 40 0.30 -50.39 -1.01
N VAL A 41 -0.45 -51.25 -0.32
CA VAL A 41 -0.57 -52.66 -0.68
C VAL A 41 -1.27 -52.83 -2.02
N LEU A 42 -2.38 -52.13 -2.23
CA LEU A 42 -3.13 -52.17 -3.50
C LEU A 42 -2.26 -51.68 -4.66
N GLY A 43 -1.50 -50.61 -4.45
CA GLY A 43 -0.52 -50.11 -5.43
C GLY A 43 0.57 -51.14 -5.76
N LEU A 44 1.11 -51.85 -4.76
CA LEU A 44 2.09 -52.89 -4.97
C LEU A 44 1.50 -54.12 -5.73
N MET A 45 0.21 -54.39 -5.54
CA MET A 45 -0.46 -55.48 -6.25
C MET A 45 -0.79 -55.15 -7.71
N LEU A 46 -1.16 -53.89 -7.98
CA LEU A 46 -1.62 -53.44 -9.30
C LEU A 46 -0.51 -52.92 -10.20
N LEU A 47 0.61 -52.44 -9.61
CA LEU A 47 1.66 -51.76 -10.32
C LEU A 47 3.03 -52.40 -10.10
N ARG A 48 3.79 -52.64 -11.17
CA ARG A 48 5.16 -53.15 -11.11
C ARG A 48 6.10 -52.06 -10.61
N PHE A 49 6.19 -51.85 -9.30
CA PHE A 49 7.07 -50.83 -8.70
C PHE A 49 8.56 -51.08 -8.90
N GLU A 50 8.95 -52.27 -9.29
CA GLU A 50 10.33 -52.67 -9.58
C GLU A 50 10.83 -52.16 -10.93
N SER A 51 9.94 -51.66 -11.78
CA SER A 51 10.34 -51.11 -13.08
C SER A 51 11.13 -49.81 -12.93
N PRO A 52 12.21 -49.59 -13.74
CA PRO A 52 12.97 -48.34 -13.70
C PRO A 52 12.13 -47.08 -13.94
N ALA A 53 11.03 -47.24 -14.66
CA ALA A 53 10.07 -46.14 -14.90
C ALA A 53 9.36 -45.73 -13.60
N TRP A 54 8.90 -46.69 -12.78
CA TRP A 54 8.26 -46.39 -11.49
C TRP A 54 9.25 -45.87 -10.46
N GLN A 55 10.49 -46.37 -10.45
CA GLN A 55 11.52 -45.83 -9.57
C GLN A 55 11.77 -44.33 -9.86
N ARG A 56 11.81 -43.92 -11.13
CA ARG A 56 11.89 -42.49 -11.49
C ARG A 56 10.68 -41.70 -11.03
N VAL A 57 9.47 -42.22 -11.14
CA VAL A 57 8.25 -41.60 -10.63
C VAL A 57 8.30 -41.42 -9.12
N ILE A 58 8.72 -42.46 -8.39
CA ILE A 58 8.85 -42.42 -6.93
C ILE A 58 9.92 -41.42 -6.51
N GLN A 59 11.08 -41.39 -7.20
CA GLN A 59 12.12 -40.38 -6.94
C GLN A 59 11.65 -38.95 -7.20
N GLN A 60 10.84 -38.77 -8.23
CA GLN A 60 10.28 -37.45 -8.56
C GLN A 60 9.01 -37.10 -7.78
N ARG A 61 8.48 -38.02 -6.97
CA ARG A 61 7.22 -37.82 -6.23
C ARG A 61 7.18 -36.55 -5.43
N ARG A 62 8.23 -36.22 -4.69
CA ARG A 62 8.31 -34.98 -3.89
C ARG A 62 8.27 -33.72 -4.75
N ARG A 63 8.76 -33.82 -5.99
CA ARG A 63 8.75 -32.73 -6.96
C ARG A 63 7.38 -32.55 -7.61
N LEU A 64 6.76 -33.65 -8.03
CA LEU A 64 5.47 -33.63 -8.72
C LEU A 64 4.31 -33.35 -7.76
N TYR A 65 4.42 -33.77 -6.52
CA TYR A 65 3.37 -33.62 -5.48
C TYR A 65 3.93 -32.98 -4.21
N PRO A 66 4.40 -31.73 -4.26
CA PRO A 66 5.09 -31.08 -3.15
C PRO A 66 4.20 -30.86 -1.91
N HIS A 67 2.88 -30.86 -2.08
CA HIS A 67 1.87 -30.65 -1.04
C HIS A 67 1.38 -31.95 -0.37
N ILE A 68 1.81 -33.11 -0.85
CA ILE A 68 1.49 -34.41 -0.28
C ILE A 68 2.74 -34.98 0.39
N SER A 69 2.70 -35.10 1.70
CA SER A 69 3.80 -35.66 2.48
C SER A 69 3.54 -37.13 2.79
N PRO A 70 4.40 -38.06 2.33
CA PRO A 70 4.31 -39.46 2.70
C PRO A 70 4.59 -39.71 4.20
N GLU A 71 5.30 -38.79 4.83
CA GLU A 71 5.68 -38.84 6.24
C GLU A 71 4.51 -38.52 7.18
N ARG A 72 3.51 -37.79 6.67
CA ARG A 72 2.28 -37.40 7.40
C ARG A 72 1.07 -37.63 6.49
N PRO A 73 0.65 -38.85 6.25
CA PRO A 73 -0.47 -39.14 5.36
C PRO A 73 -1.76 -38.55 5.95
N ARG A 74 -2.54 -37.98 5.08
CA ARG A 74 -3.84 -37.39 5.42
C ARG A 74 -4.95 -38.26 4.83
N PRO A 75 -6.13 -38.32 5.46
CA PRO A 75 -7.30 -38.91 4.84
C PRO A 75 -7.51 -38.33 3.44
N LEU A 76 -7.86 -39.16 2.47
CA LEU A 76 -8.12 -38.73 1.08
C LEU A 76 -6.91 -38.21 0.29
N ASP A 77 -5.67 -38.43 0.72
CA ASP A 77 -4.47 -38.12 -0.08
C ASP A 77 -4.49 -38.79 -1.44
N ILE A 78 -5.12 -39.97 -1.54
CA ILE A 78 -5.31 -40.70 -2.80
C ILE A 78 -6.14 -39.87 -3.79
N LEU A 79 -7.25 -39.32 -3.33
CA LEU A 79 -8.06 -38.44 -4.18
C LEU A 79 -7.22 -37.24 -4.67
N ARG A 80 -6.36 -36.71 -3.82
CA ARG A 80 -5.42 -35.65 -4.21
C ARG A 80 -4.42 -36.14 -5.25
N TYR A 81 -3.85 -37.31 -5.08
CA TYR A 81 -2.93 -37.89 -6.09
C TYR A 81 -3.63 -38.03 -7.44
N LEU A 82 -4.84 -38.59 -7.47
CA LEU A 82 -5.60 -38.77 -8.70
C LEU A 82 -5.89 -37.44 -9.38
N ILE A 83 -6.42 -36.46 -8.67
CA ILE A 83 -6.78 -35.13 -9.21
C ILE A 83 -5.52 -34.37 -9.65
N GLN A 84 -4.43 -34.42 -8.86
CA GLN A 84 -3.19 -33.75 -9.24
C GLN A 84 -2.52 -34.45 -10.44
N THR A 85 -2.62 -35.76 -10.56
CA THR A 85 -2.15 -36.48 -11.76
C THR A 85 -2.94 -36.08 -13.00
N LEU A 86 -4.27 -35.97 -12.89
CA LEU A 86 -5.10 -35.45 -13.99
C LEU A 86 -4.69 -34.03 -14.39
N TRP A 87 -4.45 -33.14 -13.42
CA TRP A 87 -3.94 -31.79 -13.71
C TRP A 87 -2.58 -31.81 -14.42
N LEU A 88 -1.65 -32.66 -13.99
CA LEU A 88 -0.33 -32.81 -14.62
C LEU A 88 -0.42 -33.32 -16.07
N ILE A 89 -1.44 -34.15 -16.38
CA ILE A 89 -1.68 -34.67 -17.73
C ILE A 89 -2.31 -33.60 -18.63
N VAL A 90 -3.30 -32.85 -18.10
CA VAL A 90 -4.13 -31.92 -18.90
C VAL A 90 -3.50 -30.53 -19.01
N ILE A 91 -2.74 -30.10 -18.01
CA ILE A 91 -2.23 -28.74 -17.88
C ILE A 91 -0.71 -28.70 -17.87
N ARG A 92 -0.13 -27.83 -18.69
CA ARG A 92 1.30 -27.54 -18.63
C ARG A 92 1.58 -26.62 -17.45
N LEU A 93 1.96 -27.19 -16.32
CA LEU A 93 2.25 -26.43 -15.09
C LEU A 93 3.63 -25.78 -15.17
N PRO A 94 3.76 -24.48 -14.83
CA PRO A 94 5.08 -23.84 -14.73
C PRO A 94 5.86 -24.47 -13.59
N ALA A 95 7.18 -24.59 -13.76
CA ALA A 95 8.08 -24.95 -12.68
C ALA A 95 8.03 -23.86 -11.60
N ALA A 96 7.96 -24.25 -10.33
CA ALA A 96 7.96 -23.30 -9.21
C ALA A 96 9.25 -22.47 -9.26
N GLY A 97 9.12 -21.20 -9.58
CA GLY A 97 10.21 -20.23 -9.68
C GLY A 97 10.12 -19.21 -8.56
N GLY A 98 11.20 -19.03 -7.80
CA GLY A 98 11.35 -17.93 -6.88
C GLY A 98 11.01 -18.23 -5.41
N ARG A 99 11.50 -17.38 -4.52
CA ARG A 99 11.35 -17.40 -3.05
C ARG A 99 9.91 -17.29 -2.53
N ASP A 100 8.97 -17.01 -3.41
CA ASP A 100 7.57 -16.88 -3.06
C ASP A 100 6.87 -18.22 -3.21
N GLY A 101 6.17 -18.62 -2.14
CA GLY A 101 5.42 -19.87 -2.12
C GLY A 101 4.54 -20.03 -3.36
N VAL A 102 4.38 -21.24 -3.83
CA VAL A 102 3.62 -21.59 -5.03
C VAL A 102 2.31 -20.82 -5.08
N ASN A 103 2.27 -19.80 -5.91
CA ASN A 103 1.07 -18.99 -6.05
C ASN A 103 0.07 -19.79 -6.89
N ARG A 104 -0.89 -20.44 -6.22
CA ARG A 104 -1.86 -21.36 -6.83
C ARG A 104 -2.62 -20.72 -8.00
N LEU A 105 -2.77 -19.41 -7.98
CA LEU A 105 -3.36 -18.63 -9.06
C LEU A 105 -2.41 -18.36 -10.24
N SER A 106 -1.10 -18.61 -10.10
CA SER A 106 -0.15 -18.39 -11.19
C SER A 106 -0.41 -19.33 -12.39
N VAL A 107 -1.04 -20.47 -12.16
CA VAL A 107 -1.44 -21.42 -13.22
C VAL A 107 -2.55 -20.82 -14.08
N LEU A 108 -3.57 -20.22 -13.45
CA LEU A 108 -4.67 -19.55 -14.15
C LEU A 108 -4.17 -18.29 -14.90
N THR A 109 -3.21 -17.57 -14.31
CA THR A 109 -2.59 -16.41 -14.96
C THR A 109 -1.67 -16.83 -16.11
N GLY A 110 -1.01 -17.99 -16.02
CA GLY A 110 -0.22 -18.59 -17.11
C GLY A 110 -1.09 -18.95 -18.32
N TRP A 111 -2.28 -19.48 -18.10
CA TRP A 111 -3.27 -19.75 -19.17
C TRP A 111 -3.73 -18.47 -19.85
N ARG A 112 -3.98 -17.43 -19.09
CA ARG A 112 -4.33 -16.10 -19.62
C ARG A 112 -3.21 -15.53 -20.50
N HIS A 113 -1.95 -15.70 -20.11
CA HIS A 113 -0.80 -15.27 -20.90
C HIS A 113 -0.68 -16.05 -22.24
N HIS A 114 -1.03 -17.33 -22.25
CA HIS A 114 -0.99 -18.11 -23.50
C HIS A 114 -2.08 -17.72 -24.48
N GLY A 115 -3.31 -17.53 -24.00
CA GLY A 115 -4.44 -17.11 -24.84
C GLY A 115 -4.30 -15.71 -25.45
N TYR A 116 -3.49 -14.87 -24.78
CA TYR A 116 -3.32 -13.47 -25.19
C TYR A 116 -2.00 -13.18 -25.93
N ARG A 117 -1.09 -14.15 -26.09
CA ARG A 117 0.17 -13.96 -26.85
C ARG A 117 -0.07 -13.49 -28.28
N TRP A 118 -1.13 -13.93 -28.90
CA TRP A 118 -1.48 -13.48 -30.24
C TRP A 118 -1.80 -11.97 -30.27
N LEU A 119 -2.58 -11.49 -29.32
CA LEU A 119 -2.92 -10.06 -29.19
C LEU A 119 -1.68 -9.22 -28.81
N ASP A 120 -0.83 -9.72 -27.91
CA ASP A 120 0.39 -9.02 -27.54
C ASP A 120 1.38 -8.93 -28.73
N ASN A 121 1.49 -9.99 -29.52
CA ASN A 121 2.27 -10.00 -30.76
C ASN A 121 1.67 -9.07 -31.82
N PHE A 122 0.34 -9.00 -31.91
CA PHE A 122 -0.35 -8.07 -32.83
C PHE A 122 -0.07 -6.61 -32.42
N VAL A 123 -0.18 -6.26 -31.16
CA VAL A 123 0.12 -4.93 -30.63
C VAL A 123 1.61 -4.58 -30.83
N ALA A 124 2.51 -5.53 -30.57
CA ALA A 124 3.95 -5.34 -30.80
C ALA A 124 4.30 -5.12 -32.27
N ARG A 125 3.67 -5.87 -33.19
CA ARG A 125 3.86 -5.72 -34.65
C ARG A 125 3.30 -4.42 -35.20
N SER A 126 2.24 -3.87 -34.60
CA SER A 126 1.58 -2.64 -35.07
C SER A 126 2.34 -1.35 -34.77
N GLN A 127 3.57 -1.41 -34.23
CA GLN A 127 4.41 -0.26 -33.88
C GLN A 127 3.69 0.83 -33.08
N THR A 128 2.76 0.43 -32.23
CA THR A 128 1.91 1.34 -31.45
C THR A 128 2.70 2.24 -30.51
N HIS A 129 3.94 1.83 -30.15
CA HIS A 129 4.86 2.65 -29.34
C HIS A 129 5.22 3.99 -29.98
N SER A 130 5.12 4.10 -31.31
CA SER A 130 5.42 5.32 -32.04
C SER A 130 4.23 6.24 -32.27
N ILE A 131 3.00 5.81 -31.89
CA ILE A 131 1.76 6.59 -32.15
C ILE A 131 1.76 7.85 -31.28
N ASP A 132 2.04 7.73 -29.99
CA ASP A 132 2.08 8.86 -29.04
C ASP A 132 3.11 9.90 -29.47
N THR A 133 4.34 9.47 -29.81
CA THR A 133 5.41 10.36 -30.25
C THR A 133 5.11 11.02 -31.60
N ARG A 134 4.54 10.29 -32.54
CA ARG A 134 4.13 10.85 -33.85
C ARG A 134 2.98 11.85 -33.70
N LEU A 135 1.99 11.53 -32.88
CA LEU A 135 0.85 12.43 -32.61
C LEU A 135 1.33 13.71 -31.93
N GLU A 136 2.17 13.58 -30.92
CA GLU A 136 2.75 14.71 -30.20
C GLU A 136 3.59 15.59 -31.11
N GLN A 137 4.42 15.01 -31.98
CA GLN A 137 5.20 15.75 -32.98
C GLN A 137 4.31 16.47 -33.99
N ARG A 138 3.23 15.84 -34.48
CA ARG A 138 2.27 16.48 -35.40
C ARG A 138 1.54 17.64 -34.70
N LEU A 139 1.10 17.46 -33.48
CA LEU A 139 0.42 18.50 -32.69
C LEU A 139 1.35 19.69 -32.38
N LYS A 140 2.64 19.43 -32.15
CA LYS A 140 3.65 20.51 -31.95
C LYS A 140 3.89 21.34 -33.22
N ARG A 141 3.65 20.80 -34.42
CA ARG A 141 3.78 21.51 -35.71
C ARG A 141 2.62 22.46 -35.99
N LEU A 142 1.48 22.32 -35.29
CA LEU A 142 0.33 23.21 -35.45
C LEU A 142 0.55 24.51 -34.67
N SER A 143 0.02 25.63 -35.21
CA SER A 143 0.03 26.90 -34.48
C SER A 143 -0.74 26.74 -33.13
N PRO A 144 -0.37 27.49 -32.08
CA PRO A 144 -1.04 27.43 -30.78
C PRO A 144 -2.56 27.62 -30.87
N LEU A 145 -3.02 28.50 -31.75
CA LEU A 145 -4.44 28.75 -31.97
C LEU A 145 -5.12 27.55 -32.62
N MET A 146 -4.55 26.99 -33.69
CA MET A 146 -5.11 25.84 -34.42
C MET A 146 -5.13 24.58 -33.53
N ARG A 147 -4.11 24.41 -32.70
CA ARG A 147 -4.07 23.32 -31.71
C ARG A 147 -5.20 23.47 -30.66
N ARG A 148 -5.42 24.69 -30.14
CA ARG A 148 -6.53 24.95 -29.20
C ARG A 148 -7.88 24.71 -29.85
N SER A 149 -8.10 25.21 -31.06
CA SER A 149 -9.36 25.01 -31.81
C SER A 149 -9.63 23.53 -32.07
N LEU A 150 -8.60 22.76 -32.48
CA LEU A 150 -8.71 21.32 -32.69
C LEU A 150 -9.12 20.59 -31.41
N PHE A 151 -8.46 20.92 -30.28
CA PHE A 151 -8.82 20.33 -28.97
C PHE A 151 -10.25 20.67 -28.57
N VAL A 152 -10.72 21.88 -28.78
CA VAL A 152 -12.09 22.30 -28.46
C VAL A 152 -13.09 21.53 -29.32
N VAL A 153 -12.88 21.44 -30.64
CA VAL A 153 -13.76 20.71 -31.57
C VAL A 153 -13.82 19.22 -31.20
N VAL A 154 -12.66 18.59 -30.98
CA VAL A 154 -12.61 17.17 -30.59
C VAL A 154 -13.29 16.95 -29.23
N ALA A 155 -13.08 17.84 -28.27
CA ALA A 155 -13.72 17.76 -26.94
C ALA A 155 -15.24 17.92 -27.03
N LEU A 156 -15.74 18.88 -27.83
CA LEU A 156 -17.17 19.08 -28.04
C LEU A 156 -17.80 17.86 -28.73
N PHE A 157 -17.17 17.33 -29.78
CA PHE A 157 -17.66 16.14 -30.46
C PHE A 157 -17.68 14.91 -29.53
N ALA A 158 -16.58 14.68 -28.81
CA ALA A 158 -16.51 13.59 -27.86
C ALA A 158 -17.53 13.73 -26.72
N SER A 159 -17.76 14.96 -26.23
CA SER A 159 -18.77 15.24 -25.21
C SER A 159 -20.19 15.00 -25.72
N LEU A 160 -20.51 15.42 -26.96
CA LEU A 160 -21.80 15.16 -27.57
C LEU A 160 -22.05 13.67 -27.77
N LEU A 161 -21.05 12.95 -28.29
CA LEU A 161 -21.14 11.51 -28.48
C LEU A 161 -21.31 10.78 -27.14
N ALA A 162 -20.54 11.17 -26.12
CA ALA A 162 -20.67 10.62 -24.78
C ALA A 162 -22.06 10.89 -24.18
N LEU A 163 -22.60 12.11 -24.35
CA LEU A 163 -23.94 12.47 -23.89
C LEU A 163 -25.01 11.60 -24.55
N LEU A 164 -24.92 11.39 -25.87
CA LEU A 164 -25.82 10.49 -26.60
C LEU A 164 -25.71 9.05 -26.07
N CYS A 165 -24.51 8.54 -25.91
CA CYS A 165 -24.29 7.19 -25.34
C CYS A 165 -24.81 7.03 -23.92
N ILE A 166 -24.78 8.09 -23.10
CA ILE A 166 -25.21 8.07 -21.70
C ILE A 166 -26.72 8.12 -21.59
N SER A 167 -27.38 9.00 -22.36
CA SER A 167 -28.81 9.33 -22.20
C SER A 167 -29.77 8.41 -22.98
N GLN A 168 -29.27 7.63 -23.96
CA GLN A 168 -30.13 6.75 -24.74
C GLN A 168 -30.66 5.58 -23.89
N PRO A 169 -32.00 5.37 -23.86
CA PRO A 169 -32.59 4.20 -23.23
C PRO A 169 -32.31 2.95 -24.06
N PHE A 170 -31.59 2.01 -23.56
CA PHE A 170 -31.34 0.72 -24.21
C PHE A 170 -32.18 -0.38 -23.56
N GLY A 171 -32.75 -1.27 -24.39
CA GLY A 171 -33.24 -2.53 -23.88
C GLY A 171 -32.12 -3.39 -23.30
N LEU A 172 -32.42 -4.36 -22.44
CA LEU A 172 -31.46 -5.21 -21.75
C LEU A 172 -30.42 -5.85 -22.69
N MET A 173 -30.88 -6.38 -23.84
CA MET A 173 -29.98 -7.00 -24.82
C MET A 173 -29.02 -5.98 -25.46
N THR A 174 -29.54 -4.82 -25.86
CA THR A 174 -28.73 -3.74 -26.44
C THR A 174 -27.71 -3.23 -25.43
N GLN A 175 -28.11 -3.08 -24.18
CA GLN A 175 -27.21 -2.69 -23.10
C GLN A 175 -26.09 -3.73 -22.87
N PHE A 176 -26.44 -5.02 -22.89
CA PHE A 176 -25.47 -6.11 -22.79
C PHE A 176 -24.44 -6.08 -23.93
N ILE A 177 -24.92 -5.97 -25.18
CA ILE A 177 -24.03 -5.88 -26.35
C ILE A 177 -23.13 -4.65 -26.26
N PHE A 178 -23.67 -3.49 -25.92
CA PHE A 178 -22.93 -2.24 -25.76
C PHE A 178 -21.80 -2.39 -24.75
N VAL A 179 -22.08 -2.96 -23.59
CA VAL A 179 -21.11 -3.16 -22.52
C VAL A 179 -20.02 -4.16 -22.91
N VAL A 180 -20.38 -5.26 -23.59
CA VAL A 180 -19.41 -6.25 -24.08
C VAL A 180 -18.46 -5.62 -25.10
N LEU A 181 -18.98 -4.80 -26.03
CA LEU A 181 -18.16 -4.08 -27.01
C LEU A 181 -17.21 -3.09 -26.33
N LEU A 182 -17.70 -2.29 -25.37
CA LEU A 182 -16.85 -1.34 -24.64
C LEU A 182 -15.78 -2.06 -23.80
N TRP A 183 -16.14 -3.20 -23.20
CA TRP A 183 -15.17 -4.03 -22.47
C TRP A 183 -14.11 -4.60 -23.39
N GLY A 184 -14.50 -5.13 -24.55
CA GLY A 184 -13.56 -5.62 -25.56
C GLY A 184 -12.60 -4.52 -26.02
N LEU A 185 -13.13 -3.31 -26.28
CA LEU A 185 -12.32 -2.13 -26.62
C LEU A 185 -11.37 -1.74 -25.49
N ALA A 186 -11.84 -1.70 -24.24
CA ALA A 186 -11.01 -1.39 -23.08
C ALA A 186 -9.89 -2.42 -22.91
N MET A 187 -10.16 -3.70 -23.10
CA MET A 187 -9.16 -4.77 -23.03
C MET A 187 -8.10 -4.67 -24.14
N LEU A 188 -8.47 -4.18 -25.32
CA LEU A 188 -7.54 -3.90 -26.40
C LEU A 188 -6.67 -2.67 -26.07
N VAL A 189 -7.30 -1.54 -25.72
CA VAL A 189 -6.63 -0.26 -25.41
C VAL A 189 -5.66 -0.39 -24.23
N ARG A 190 -6.03 -1.18 -23.21
CA ARG A 190 -5.16 -1.42 -22.04
C ARG A 190 -3.78 -1.96 -22.42
N ARG A 191 -3.63 -2.68 -23.52
CA ARG A 191 -2.38 -3.30 -23.95
C ARG A 191 -1.44 -2.33 -24.64
N ILE A 192 -1.99 -1.22 -25.12
CA ILE A 192 -1.22 -0.20 -25.81
C ILE A 192 -0.55 0.68 -24.76
N PRO A 193 0.79 0.77 -24.75
CA PRO A 193 1.49 1.68 -23.83
C PRO A 193 1.30 3.12 -24.28
N GLY A 194 1.37 4.05 -23.33
CA GLY A 194 1.34 5.48 -23.61
C GLY A 194 0.25 6.26 -22.88
N ARG A 195 0.32 7.57 -22.97
CA ARG A 195 -0.62 8.49 -22.29
C ARG A 195 -1.98 8.54 -22.99
N PHE A 196 -1.98 8.58 -24.31
CA PHE A 196 -3.23 8.60 -25.09
C PHE A 196 -4.13 7.37 -24.84
N PRO A 197 -3.63 6.12 -24.86
CA PRO A 197 -4.43 4.96 -24.47
C PRO A 197 -4.94 5.03 -23.04
N THR A 198 -4.17 5.60 -22.12
CA THR A 198 -4.64 5.80 -20.74
C THR A 198 -5.80 6.80 -20.68
N MET A 199 -5.73 7.91 -21.42
CA MET A 199 -6.83 8.87 -21.53
C MET A 199 -8.08 8.22 -22.15
N MET A 200 -7.89 7.37 -23.15
CA MET A 200 -9.01 6.63 -23.78
C MET A 200 -9.68 5.67 -22.78
N LEU A 201 -8.91 4.98 -21.94
CA LEU A 201 -9.46 4.15 -20.86
C LEU A 201 -10.26 4.98 -19.85
N ILE A 202 -9.79 6.19 -19.51
CA ILE A 202 -10.54 7.12 -18.66
C ILE A 202 -11.87 7.49 -19.29
N VAL A 203 -11.88 7.85 -20.58
CA VAL A 203 -13.11 8.19 -21.30
C VAL A 203 -14.08 7.01 -21.32
N LEU A 204 -13.62 5.79 -21.63
CA LEU A 204 -14.45 4.59 -21.59
C LEU A 204 -15.02 4.33 -20.19
N SER A 205 -14.20 4.46 -19.15
CA SER A 205 -14.64 4.31 -17.76
C SER A 205 -15.68 5.36 -17.37
N LEU A 206 -15.46 6.63 -17.75
CA LEU A 206 -16.42 7.70 -17.49
C LEU A 206 -17.73 7.50 -18.26
N THR A 207 -17.68 7.08 -19.51
CA THR A 207 -18.89 6.80 -20.30
C THR A 207 -19.75 5.72 -19.62
N VAL A 208 -19.14 4.62 -19.21
CA VAL A 208 -19.86 3.53 -18.51
C VAL A 208 -20.37 4.00 -17.16
N SER A 209 -19.57 4.73 -16.38
CA SER A 209 -19.95 5.19 -15.04
C SER A 209 -21.03 6.27 -15.07
N CYS A 210 -20.98 7.21 -16.03
CA CYS A 210 -22.04 8.20 -16.22
C CYS A 210 -23.34 7.55 -16.66
N ARG A 211 -23.25 6.54 -17.54
CA ARG A 211 -24.44 5.78 -17.96
C ARG A 211 -25.05 5.01 -16.80
N TYR A 212 -24.21 4.39 -15.96
CA TYR A 212 -24.65 3.77 -14.73
C TYR A 212 -25.40 4.76 -13.84
N LEU A 213 -24.81 5.92 -13.56
CA LEU A 213 -25.38 6.93 -12.68
C LEU A 213 -26.68 7.51 -13.25
N TRP A 214 -26.73 7.76 -14.56
CA TRP A 214 -27.96 8.18 -15.25
C TRP A 214 -29.10 7.18 -15.04
N TRP A 215 -28.83 5.90 -15.29
CA TRP A 215 -29.82 4.82 -15.07
C TRP A 215 -30.26 4.77 -13.59
N ARG A 216 -29.36 4.97 -12.65
CA ARG A 216 -29.68 4.99 -11.21
C ARG A 216 -30.69 6.08 -10.88
N TYR A 217 -30.50 7.29 -11.37
CA TYR A 217 -31.39 8.43 -11.09
C TYR A 217 -32.73 8.33 -11.83
N THR A 218 -32.74 7.78 -13.04
CA THR A 218 -33.96 7.81 -13.89
C THR A 218 -34.85 6.60 -13.74
N SER A 219 -34.30 5.44 -13.29
CA SER A 219 -35.02 4.16 -13.47
C SER A 219 -35.01 3.24 -12.25
N THR A 220 -34.41 3.62 -11.12
CA THR A 220 -34.17 2.68 -10.03
C THR A 220 -34.67 3.12 -8.66
N LEU A 221 -35.29 4.27 -8.55
CA LEU A 221 -35.90 4.73 -7.29
C LEU A 221 -37.33 4.21 -7.21
N ASN A 222 -37.69 3.63 -6.09
CA ASN A 222 -39.07 3.20 -5.82
C ASN A 222 -39.81 4.32 -5.09
N TRP A 223 -40.67 5.02 -5.81
CA TRP A 223 -41.46 6.16 -5.28
C TRP A 223 -42.68 5.71 -4.49
N ASP A 224 -43.12 4.45 -4.63
CA ASP A 224 -44.35 3.93 -4.01
C ASP A 224 -44.11 3.38 -2.60
N ASP A 225 -42.85 3.04 -2.25
CA ASP A 225 -42.46 2.56 -0.93
C ASP A 225 -41.49 3.53 -0.24
N PRO A 226 -41.94 4.24 0.82
CA PRO A 226 -41.09 5.22 1.50
C PRO A 226 -39.78 4.65 2.06
N LEU A 227 -39.81 3.38 2.55
CA LEU A 227 -38.62 2.77 3.13
C LEU A 227 -37.57 2.47 2.05
N SER A 228 -38.00 1.89 0.92
CA SER A 228 -37.13 1.66 -0.26
C SER A 228 -36.62 2.98 -0.82
N LEU A 229 -37.43 4.02 -0.86
CA LEU A 229 -37.02 5.34 -1.32
C LEU A 229 -35.92 5.94 -0.43
N ILE A 230 -36.06 5.91 0.89
CA ILE A 230 -35.07 6.43 1.83
C ILE A 230 -33.74 5.70 1.67
N PHE A 231 -33.73 4.38 1.72
CA PHE A 231 -32.49 3.60 1.54
C PHE A 231 -31.93 3.72 0.13
N GLY A 232 -32.78 3.82 -0.90
CA GLY A 232 -32.37 4.09 -2.28
C GLY A 232 -31.68 5.44 -2.43
N LEU A 233 -32.22 6.50 -1.82
CA LEU A 233 -31.61 7.85 -1.80
C LEU A 233 -30.29 7.87 -1.02
N LEU A 234 -30.17 7.15 0.08
CA LEU A 234 -28.93 7.04 0.82
C LEU A 234 -27.84 6.35 -0.03
N LEU A 235 -28.21 5.27 -0.72
CA LEU A 235 -27.26 4.56 -1.58
C LEU A 235 -26.84 5.42 -2.77
N ILE A 236 -27.78 6.04 -3.49
CA ILE A 236 -27.46 6.87 -4.65
C ILE A 236 -26.63 8.11 -4.29
N ALA A 237 -26.83 8.67 -3.08
CA ALA A 237 -25.99 9.74 -2.56
C ALA A 237 -24.55 9.27 -2.33
N ALA A 238 -24.35 8.07 -1.75
CA ALA A 238 -23.03 7.46 -1.57
C ALA A 238 -22.37 7.12 -2.91
N GLU A 239 -23.11 6.60 -3.87
CA GLU A 239 -22.64 6.31 -5.24
C GLU A 239 -22.24 7.60 -5.98
N THR A 240 -23.04 8.65 -5.84
CA THR A 240 -22.74 9.97 -6.44
C THR A 240 -21.46 10.56 -5.86
N TYR A 241 -21.31 10.48 -4.54
CA TYR A 241 -20.06 10.88 -3.88
C TYR A 241 -18.87 10.11 -4.44
N ALA A 242 -18.95 8.78 -4.51
CA ALA A 242 -17.87 7.92 -5.03
C ALA A 242 -17.56 8.25 -6.50
N TRP A 243 -18.58 8.54 -7.31
CA TRP A 243 -18.42 8.96 -8.69
C TRP A 243 -17.74 10.34 -8.81
N VAL A 244 -18.12 11.32 -8.00
CA VAL A 244 -17.47 12.65 -7.97
C VAL A 244 -15.99 12.51 -7.63
N VAL A 245 -15.64 11.75 -6.59
CA VAL A 245 -14.25 11.49 -6.20
C VAL A 245 -13.50 10.76 -7.31
N LEU A 246 -14.13 9.80 -8.00
CA LEU A 246 -13.55 9.11 -9.15
C LEU A 246 -13.21 10.06 -10.30
N VAL A 247 -14.15 10.93 -10.69
CA VAL A 247 -13.98 11.91 -11.78
C VAL A 247 -12.87 12.91 -11.43
N LEU A 248 -12.90 13.46 -10.22
CA LEU A 248 -11.87 14.38 -9.74
C LEU A 248 -10.50 13.69 -9.62
N GLY A 249 -10.47 12.43 -9.21
CA GLY A 249 -9.26 11.62 -9.16
C GLY A 249 -8.66 11.37 -10.54
N TYR A 250 -9.47 11.06 -11.54
CA TYR A 250 -9.00 10.95 -12.93
C TYR A 250 -8.46 12.28 -13.45
N PHE A 251 -9.17 13.40 -13.20
CA PHE A 251 -8.70 14.72 -13.56
C PHE A 251 -7.35 15.05 -12.92
N GLN A 252 -7.20 14.80 -11.64
CA GLN A 252 -6.00 15.09 -10.85
C GLN A 252 -4.79 14.29 -11.34
N THR A 253 -4.99 13.01 -11.70
CA THR A 253 -3.91 12.07 -12.08
C THR A 253 -3.75 11.88 -13.58
N LEU A 254 -4.49 12.66 -14.40
CA LEU A 254 -4.49 12.54 -15.86
C LEU A 254 -3.11 12.69 -16.49
N TRP A 255 -2.28 13.59 -15.95
CA TRP A 255 -1.00 13.96 -16.52
C TRP A 255 0.06 14.20 -15.45
N PRO A 256 0.60 13.18 -14.77
CA PRO A 256 1.68 13.36 -13.81
C PRO A 256 2.88 14.03 -14.46
N LEU A 257 3.42 15.07 -13.83
CA LEU A 257 4.47 15.90 -14.41
C LEU A 257 5.84 15.24 -14.34
N ASN A 258 6.09 14.46 -13.28
CA ASN A 258 7.39 13.85 -12.98
C ASN A 258 8.54 14.87 -13.08
N ARG A 259 8.42 15.95 -12.31
CA ARG A 259 9.34 17.06 -12.30
C ARG A 259 10.74 16.60 -11.93
N GLN A 260 11.71 16.95 -12.79
CA GLN A 260 13.12 16.63 -12.57
C GLN A 260 13.82 17.77 -11.82
N PRO A 261 14.82 17.47 -11.01
CA PRO A 261 15.65 18.50 -10.38
C PRO A 261 16.29 19.44 -11.40
N VAL A 262 16.46 20.69 -11.03
CA VAL A 262 17.19 21.70 -11.82
C VAL A 262 18.56 21.88 -11.21
N SER A 263 19.61 21.89 -12.06
CA SER A 263 20.98 22.05 -11.62
C SER A 263 21.20 23.39 -10.92
N MET A 264 21.96 23.35 -9.85
CA MET A 264 22.38 24.54 -9.11
C MET A 264 23.46 25.30 -9.92
N PRO A 265 23.59 26.64 -9.73
CA PRO A 265 24.73 27.38 -10.25
C PRO A 265 26.06 26.77 -9.80
N ALA A 266 27.06 26.77 -10.69
CA ALA A 266 28.39 26.25 -10.38
C ALA A 266 29.06 27.06 -9.24
N ASP A 267 28.81 28.38 -9.24
CA ASP A 267 29.30 29.27 -8.20
C ASP A 267 28.45 29.17 -6.94
N ARG A 268 29.02 28.59 -5.90
CA ARG A 268 28.34 28.40 -4.58
C ARG A 268 28.01 29.69 -3.85
N SER A 269 28.65 30.81 -4.24
CA SER A 269 28.30 32.12 -3.66
C SER A 269 26.92 32.61 -4.07
N GLN A 270 26.35 32.07 -5.15
CA GLN A 270 24.99 32.38 -5.61
C GLN A 270 23.92 31.52 -4.95
N TRP A 271 24.31 30.55 -4.13
CA TRP A 271 23.35 29.66 -3.47
C TRP A 271 22.62 30.45 -2.37
N PRO A 272 21.29 30.35 -2.31
CA PRO A 272 20.51 31.12 -1.34
C PRO A 272 20.71 30.62 0.10
N SER A 273 20.38 31.50 1.06
CA SER A 273 20.38 31.14 2.48
C SER A 273 19.14 30.35 2.86
N VAL A 274 19.32 29.38 3.77
CA VAL A 274 18.26 28.48 4.23
C VAL A 274 18.27 28.32 5.76
N ASP A 275 17.11 28.49 6.39
CA ASP A 275 16.88 28.13 7.78
C ASP A 275 16.19 26.78 7.84
N LEU A 276 16.80 25.77 8.45
CA LEU A 276 16.25 24.44 8.59
C LEU A 276 15.65 24.28 9.98
N LEU A 277 14.35 24.03 10.04
CA LEU A 277 13.55 23.96 11.27
C LEU A 277 13.16 22.52 11.59
N VAL A 278 13.48 22.06 12.81
CA VAL A 278 13.12 20.75 13.33
C VAL A 278 12.29 20.94 14.61
N PRO A 279 10.96 20.99 14.52
CA PRO A 279 10.09 21.08 15.67
C PRO A 279 9.95 19.74 16.40
N THR A 280 10.01 19.76 17.72
CA THR A 280 9.82 18.61 18.60
C THR A 280 9.04 18.99 19.86
N TYR A 281 8.39 18.01 20.51
CA TYR A 281 7.62 18.22 21.74
C TYR A 281 7.80 17.09 22.74
N ASN A 282 7.33 15.86 22.43
CA ASN A 282 7.34 14.70 23.34
C ASN A 282 8.27 13.57 22.87
N GLU A 283 8.88 13.71 21.70
CA GLU A 283 9.72 12.67 21.14
C GLU A 283 11.02 12.55 21.94
N PRO A 284 11.52 11.32 22.19
CA PRO A 284 12.79 11.12 22.88
C PRO A 284 13.96 11.57 22.00
N LEU A 285 15.06 11.97 22.63
CA LEU A 285 16.25 12.45 21.91
C LEU A 285 16.81 11.41 20.92
N SER A 286 16.66 10.11 21.22
CA SER A 286 17.05 9.02 20.33
C SER A 286 16.35 9.04 18.97
N VAL A 287 15.13 9.55 18.89
CA VAL A 287 14.37 9.70 17.63
C VAL A 287 14.82 10.96 16.88
N VAL A 288 15.11 12.04 17.59
CA VAL A 288 15.45 13.35 17.00
C VAL A 288 16.91 13.44 16.53
N ARG A 289 17.80 12.79 17.23
CA ARG A 289 19.25 12.82 16.98
C ARG A 289 19.65 12.44 15.55
N PRO A 290 19.16 11.35 14.94
CA PRO A 290 19.52 11.01 13.56
C PRO A 290 19.14 12.10 12.54
N THR A 291 17.99 12.74 12.72
CA THR A 291 17.55 13.86 11.87
C THR A 291 18.50 15.05 11.95
N LEU A 292 18.91 15.44 13.17
CA LEU A 292 19.84 16.56 13.37
C LEU A 292 21.25 16.24 12.85
N TYR A 293 21.74 15.02 13.05
CA TYR A 293 23.02 14.59 12.48
C TYR A 293 23.00 14.57 10.96
N ALA A 294 21.89 14.15 10.36
CA ALA A 294 21.70 14.21 8.92
C ALA A 294 21.66 15.67 8.40
N ALA A 295 20.97 16.56 9.10
CA ALA A 295 20.87 17.97 8.77
C ALA A 295 22.24 18.68 8.79
N LEU A 296 23.09 18.37 9.77
CA LEU A 296 24.46 18.89 9.86
C LEU A 296 25.33 18.52 8.64
N GLY A 297 25.03 17.38 8.04
CA GLY A 297 25.78 16.88 6.86
C GLY A 297 25.16 17.22 5.50
N ILE A 298 24.11 18.04 5.43
CA ILE A 298 23.57 18.51 4.17
C ILE A 298 24.66 19.24 3.40
N ASP A 299 24.84 18.90 2.11
CA ASP A 299 25.83 19.49 1.22
C ASP A 299 25.39 20.87 0.75
N TRP A 300 25.60 21.84 1.62
CA TRP A 300 25.29 23.26 1.45
C TRP A 300 26.36 24.13 2.10
N PRO A 301 26.65 25.34 1.61
CA PRO A 301 27.61 26.26 2.25
C PRO A 301 27.24 26.50 3.71
N LYS A 302 28.19 26.34 4.61
CA LYS A 302 27.94 26.39 6.07
C LYS A 302 27.49 27.76 6.55
N ASP A 303 27.94 28.84 5.89
CA ASP A 303 27.55 30.22 6.14
C ASP A 303 26.13 30.55 5.64
N ARG A 304 25.50 29.62 4.86
CA ARG A 304 24.20 29.79 4.25
C ARG A 304 23.16 28.77 4.69
N LEU A 305 23.51 27.92 5.66
CA LEU A 305 22.58 26.96 6.26
C LEU A 305 22.60 27.12 7.78
N THR A 306 21.46 27.51 8.33
CA THR A 306 21.28 27.61 9.79
C THR A 306 20.26 26.56 10.24
N ILE A 307 20.61 25.79 11.25
CA ILE A 307 19.77 24.70 11.76
C ILE A 307 19.20 25.12 13.13
N TYR A 308 17.89 24.97 13.27
CA TYR A 308 17.15 25.28 14.49
C TYR A 308 16.40 24.06 15.02
N LEU A 309 16.66 23.70 16.27
CA LEU A 309 15.88 22.76 17.03
C LEU A 309 14.82 23.52 17.84
N LEU A 310 13.54 23.33 17.49
CA LEU A 310 12.42 24.05 18.09
C LEU A 310 11.74 23.14 19.13
N ASP A 311 12.11 23.26 20.39
CA ASP A 311 11.64 22.37 21.46
C ASP A 311 10.51 22.98 22.30
N ASP A 312 9.28 22.55 22.04
CA ASP A 312 8.10 22.90 22.84
C ASP A 312 8.08 22.22 24.22
N GLY A 313 8.93 21.20 24.42
CA GLY A 313 9.06 20.51 25.70
C GLY A 313 9.98 21.20 26.69
N ASN A 314 10.79 22.17 26.26
CA ASN A 314 11.79 22.88 27.09
C ASN A 314 12.69 21.93 27.90
N ARG A 315 13.31 20.98 27.22
CA ARG A 315 14.04 19.86 27.84
C ARG A 315 15.53 20.16 27.96
N PRO A 316 16.15 20.07 29.16
CA PRO A 316 17.57 20.34 29.36
C PRO A 316 18.49 19.48 28.48
N GLU A 317 18.18 18.19 28.34
CA GLU A 317 18.96 17.25 27.50
C GLU A 317 19.05 17.66 26.03
N PHE A 318 17.96 18.26 25.48
CA PHE A 318 17.93 18.75 24.13
C PHE A 318 18.77 20.03 23.96
N ARG A 319 18.77 20.89 24.97
CA ARG A 319 19.62 22.09 25.01
C ARG A 319 21.10 21.73 25.03
N GLU A 320 21.49 20.81 25.92
CA GLU A 320 22.87 20.31 26.03
C GLU A 320 23.31 19.65 24.73
N PHE A 321 22.46 18.80 24.18
CA PHE A 321 22.73 18.16 22.89
C PHE A 321 22.91 19.19 21.76
N ALA A 322 22.02 20.15 21.60
CA ALA A 322 22.11 21.18 20.59
C ALA A 322 23.42 22.00 20.73
N ALA A 323 23.80 22.36 21.97
CA ALA A 323 25.06 23.04 22.24
C ALA A 323 26.26 22.18 21.85
N SER A 324 26.22 20.86 22.13
CA SER A 324 27.34 19.95 21.86
C SER A 324 27.61 19.77 20.35
N VAL A 325 26.60 19.94 19.50
CA VAL A 325 26.69 19.79 18.03
C VAL A 325 26.65 21.11 17.26
N GLY A 326 26.52 22.26 17.96
CA GLY A 326 26.51 23.57 17.36
C GLY A 326 25.21 23.93 16.62
N ILE A 327 24.07 23.45 17.08
CA ILE A 327 22.73 23.75 16.54
C ILE A 327 22.04 24.78 17.41
N ASN A 328 21.27 25.70 16.80
CA ASN A 328 20.51 26.69 17.54
C ASN A 328 19.29 26.04 18.23
N TYR A 329 19.22 26.19 19.55
CA TYR A 329 18.12 25.70 20.36
C TYR A 329 17.12 26.81 20.66
N VAL A 330 15.86 26.60 20.32
CA VAL A 330 14.79 27.59 20.46
C VAL A 330 13.66 27.05 21.32
N VAL A 331 13.26 27.82 22.33
CA VAL A 331 12.11 27.53 23.21
C VAL A 331 11.18 28.73 23.16
N ARG A 332 9.90 28.51 23.34
CA ARG A 332 8.88 29.56 23.42
C ARG A 332 8.11 29.50 24.74
N PRO A 333 7.48 30.63 25.18
CA PRO A 333 6.82 30.70 26.49
C PRO A 333 5.49 29.93 26.56
N SER A 334 4.83 29.65 25.43
CA SER A 334 3.54 28.92 25.39
C SER A 334 3.50 27.94 24.23
N ASN A 335 2.71 26.86 24.39
CA ASN A 335 2.53 25.83 23.35
C ASN A 335 1.28 26.07 22.48
N GLU A 336 0.79 27.31 22.39
CA GLU A 336 -0.36 27.64 21.57
C GLU A 336 -0.13 27.27 20.10
N HIS A 337 -1.16 26.72 19.46
CA HIS A 337 -1.14 26.25 18.09
C HIS A 337 -0.10 25.17 17.77
N ALA A 338 0.39 24.46 18.80
CA ALA A 338 1.30 23.33 18.69
C ALA A 338 2.45 23.57 17.68
N LYS A 339 2.69 22.66 16.71
CA LYS A 339 3.77 22.76 15.73
C LYS A 339 3.72 24.04 14.89
N ALA A 340 2.53 24.45 14.40
CA ALA A 340 2.38 25.68 13.60
C ALA A 340 2.81 26.93 14.40
N GLY A 341 2.37 27.02 15.65
CA GLY A 341 2.76 28.11 16.54
C GLY A 341 4.26 28.11 16.85
N ASN A 342 4.88 26.95 17.01
CA ASN A 342 6.31 26.83 17.24
C ASN A 342 7.11 27.31 16.02
N ILE A 343 6.73 26.88 14.82
CA ILE A 343 7.36 27.35 13.58
C ILE A 343 7.15 28.86 13.40
N ASN A 344 5.94 29.40 13.63
CA ASN A 344 5.67 30.83 13.51
C ASN A 344 6.47 31.67 14.48
N HIS A 345 6.70 31.17 15.69
CA HIS A 345 7.58 31.83 16.67
C HIS A 345 9.01 31.93 16.15
N ALA A 346 9.53 30.81 15.58
CA ALA A 346 10.87 30.79 15.00
C ALA A 346 10.98 31.71 13.78
N LEU A 347 9.99 31.69 12.85
CA LEU A 347 9.93 32.57 11.67
C LEU A 347 10.00 34.03 12.08
N LYS A 348 9.25 34.46 13.08
CA LYS A 348 9.18 35.85 13.50
C LYS A 348 10.44 36.32 14.21
N LYS A 349 11.03 35.51 15.09
CA LYS A 349 12.11 35.98 15.97
C LYS A 349 13.52 35.63 15.49
N TYR A 350 13.70 34.46 14.86
CA TYR A 350 15.03 33.89 14.62
C TYR A 350 15.38 33.74 13.14
N CYS A 351 14.43 33.34 12.32
CA CYS A 351 14.69 33.09 10.88
C CYS A 351 14.98 34.39 10.13
N ARG A 352 16.06 34.39 9.34
CA ARG A 352 16.48 35.52 8.54
C ARG A 352 16.85 35.14 7.10
N SER A 353 16.98 33.84 6.83
CA SER A 353 17.34 33.31 5.51
C SER A 353 16.23 33.52 4.47
N ASP A 354 16.59 33.41 3.20
CA ASP A 354 15.64 33.58 2.08
C ASP A 354 14.59 32.49 2.03
N PHE A 355 14.97 31.27 2.48
CA PHE A 355 14.14 30.09 2.46
C PHE A 355 14.11 29.41 3.83
N VAL A 356 13.02 28.69 4.07
CA VAL A 356 12.82 27.89 5.25
C VAL A 356 12.56 26.45 4.84
N SER A 357 13.34 25.51 5.37
CA SER A 357 13.12 24.09 5.22
C SER A 357 12.56 23.50 6.51
N ILE A 358 11.52 22.67 6.41
CA ILE A 358 10.84 22.11 7.57
C ILE A 358 10.93 20.59 7.52
N PHE A 359 11.40 19.98 8.62
CA PHE A 359 11.43 18.55 8.84
C PHE A 359 10.77 18.18 10.14
N ASP A 360 9.93 17.16 10.12
CA ASP A 360 9.54 16.49 11.36
C ASP A 360 10.78 15.90 12.04
N CYS A 361 10.78 15.84 13.35
CA CYS A 361 11.94 15.47 14.14
C CYS A 361 12.45 14.03 13.90
N ASP A 362 11.66 13.18 13.27
CA ASP A 362 11.98 11.81 12.88
C ASP A 362 12.26 11.62 11.38
N HIS A 363 12.19 12.68 10.57
CA HIS A 363 12.47 12.62 9.14
C HIS A 363 13.94 12.95 8.87
N VAL A 364 14.70 11.93 8.53
CA VAL A 364 16.16 12.01 8.27
C VAL A 364 16.40 12.45 6.83
N PRO A 365 16.87 13.69 6.58
CA PRO A 365 17.11 14.19 5.22
C PRO A 365 18.38 13.57 4.60
N THR A 366 18.37 13.44 3.27
CA THR A 366 19.63 13.13 2.55
C THR A 366 20.50 14.37 2.44
N ARG A 367 21.81 14.16 2.28
CA ARG A 367 22.76 15.25 2.08
C ARG A 367 22.48 16.08 0.82
N SER A 368 21.77 15.53 -0.19
CA SER A 368 21.44 16.18 -1.45
C SER A 368 20.13 16.95 -1.44
N PHE A 369 19.37 16.94 -0.35
CA PHE A 369 18.01 17.49 -0.28
C PHE A 369 17.90 18.90 -0.84
N LEU A 370 18.73 19.83 -0.37
CA LEU A 370 18.68 21.22 -0.83
C LEU A 370 19.10 21.37 -2.29
N GLN A 371 20.12 20.65 -2.75
CA GLN A 371 20.58 20.70 -4.14
C GLN A 371 19.51 20.17 -5.11
N MET A 372 18.75 19.17 -4.71
CA MET A 372 17.69 18.60 -5.53
C MET A 372 16.49 19.54 -5.71
N ALA A 373 16.24 20.40 -4.74
CA ALA A 373 15.04 21.23 -4.68
C ALA A 373 15.27 22.69 -5.06
N MET A 374 16.39 23.30 -4.62
CA MET A 374 16.62 24.74 -4.70
C MET A 374 16.76 25.31 -6.10
N GLY A 375 17.21 24.51 -7.06
CA GLY A 375 17.34 24.96 -8.46
C GLY A 375 16.00 25.47 -9.04
N TRP A 376 14.88 24.94 -8.60
CA TRP A 376 13.56 25.40 -9.04
C TRP A 376 13.20 26.79 -8.48
N PHE A 377 13.61 27.11 -7.26
CA PHE A 377 13.36 28.43 -6.67
C PHE A 377 14.18 29.54 -7.33
N ILE A 378 15.35 29.19 -7.83
CA ILE A 378 16.19 30.12 -8.63
C ILE A 378 15.55 30.34 -10.00
N LYS A 379 15.00 29.25 -10.60
CA LYS A 379 14.38 29.30 -11.94
C LYS A 379 13.01 30.00 -11.94
N ASP A 380 12.21 29.82 -10.89
CA ASP A 380 10.87 30.45 -10.78
C ASP A 380 10.79 31.36 -9.53
N PRO A 381 10.87 32.68 -9.71
CA PRO A 381 10.73 33.64 -8.59
C PRO A 381 9.38 33.61 -7.88
N ARG A 382 8.32 33.11 -8.53
CA ARG A 382 6.98 32.95 -7.93
C ARG A 382 6.80 31.66 -7.17
N LEU A 383 7.75 30.73 -7.24
CA LEU A 383 7.71 29.50 -6.51
C LEU A 383 7.83 29.77 -5.01
N ALA A 384 6.75 29.54 -4.27
CA ALA A 384 6.71 29.74 -2.83
C ALA A 384 6.99 28.46 -2.04
N MET A 385 6.72 27.29 -2.63
CA MET A 385 6.84 26.03 -1.94
C MET A 385 7.26 24.92 -2.90
N LEU A 386 8.17 24.05 -2.42
CA LEU A 386 8.51 22.79 -3.06
C LEU A 386 8.41 21.67 -2.05
N GLN A 387 7.63 20.62 -2.37
CA GLN A 387 7.41 19.45 -1.56
C GLN A 387 8.15 18.24 -2.15
N THR A 388 8.75 17.42 -1.28
CA THR A 388 9.24 16.06 -1.61
C THR A 388 8.42 15.02 -0.86
N PRO A 389 8.41 13.73 -1.28
CA PRO A 389 7.63 12.70 -0.60
C PRO A 389 7.97 12.55 0.87
N HIS A 390 6.95 12.34 1.72
CA HIS A 390 7.17 11.67 2.98
C HIS A 390 7.35 10.19 2.71
N HIS A 391 8.52 9.69 3.02
CA HIS A 391 8.85 8.29 2.92
C HIS A 391 9.03 7.71 4.33
N PHE A 392 8.64 6.44 4.53
CA PHE A 392 8.73 5.79 5.83
C PHE A 392 9.59 4.53 5.72
N PHE A 393 10.61 4.42 6.55
CA PHE A 393 11.48 3.25 6.59
C PHE A 393 11.06 2.22 7.64
N SER A 394 10.05 2.51 8.45
CA SER A 394 9.39 1.56 9.33
C SER A 394 8.01 1.16 8.79
N PRO A 395 7.54 -0.08 9.06
CA PRO A 395 6.21 -0.51 8.65
C PRO A 395 5.13 0.26 9.41
N ASP A 396 4.10 0.71 8.70
CA ASP A 396 2.89 1.16 9.35
C ASP A 396 2.11 -0.02 9.99
N PRO A 397 1.09 0.23 10.82
CA PRO A 397 0.33 -0.85 11.45
C PRO A 397 -0.35 -1.81 10.46
N PHE A 398 -0.79 -1.33 9.29
CA PHE A 398 -1.35 -2.21 8.26
C PHE A 398 -0.28 -3.14 7.69
N GLU A 399 0.86 -2.58 7.30
CA GLU A 399 1.98 -3.34 6.74
C GLU A 399 2.51 -4.37 7.74
N ARG A 400 2.65 -3.96 9.02
CA ARG A 400 3.17 -4.82 10.09
C ARG A 400 2.19 -5.92 10.47
N ASN A 401 0.94 -5.57 10.80
CA ASN A 401 -0.07 -6.50 11.29
C ASN A 401 -0.48 -7.53 10.23
N LEU A 402 -0.38 -7.16 8.94
CA LEU A 402 -0.64 -8.05 7.83
C LEU A 402 0.61 -8.75 7.27
N GLY A 403 1.82 -8.41 7.76
CA GLY A 403 3.08 -8.95 7.27
C GLY A 403 3.37 -8.60 5.81
N ARG A 404 3.01 -7.38 5.39
CA ARG A 404 3.08 -6.93 3.99
C ARG A 404 4.07 -5.81 3.74
N PHE A 405 4.89 -5.45 4.72
CA PHE A 405 5.91 -4.42 4.55
C PHE A 405 6.77 -4.67 3.32
N ARG A 406 6.91 -3.67 2.47
CA ARG A 406 7.60 -3.71 1.17
C ARG A 406 7.08 -4.75 0.15
N ARG A 407 5.92 -5.33 0.37
CA ARG A 407 5.29 -6.28 -0.56
C ARG A 407 4.09 -5.70 -1.28
N THR A 408 3.36 -4.84 -0.59
CA THR A 408 2.23 -4.09 -1.14
C THR A 408 2.41 -2.61 -0.83
N PRO A 409 2.03 -1.70 -1.75
CA PRO A 409 2.05 -0.28 -1.45
C PRO A 409 1.17 0.04 -0.24
N ASN A 410 1.67 0.91 0.63
CA ASN A 410 0.90 1.40 1.77
C ASN A 410 -0.09 2.51 1.36
N GLU A 411 -0.90 2.99 2.30
CA GLU A 411 -1.90 4.02 2.06
C GLU A 411 -1.30 5.33 1.50
N GLY A 412 -0.12 5.74 1.99
CA GLY A 412 0.58 6.95 1.55
C GLY A 412 1.22 6.85 0.17
N SER A 413 1.46 5.63 -0.31
CA SER A 413 2.16 5.41 -1.58
C SER A 413 1.44 6.02 -2.78
N LEU A 414 0.11 5.97 -2.82
CA LEU A 414 -0.68 6.59 -3.89
C LEU A 414 -0.58 8.12 -3.84
N PHE A 415 -0.68 8.69 -2.64
CA PHE A 415 -0.66 10.13 -2.45
C PHE A 415 0.68 10.74 -2.88
N TYR A 416 1.78 10.24 -2.34
CA TYR A 416 3.12 10.75 -2.64
C TYR A 416 3.67 10.27 -3.99
N GLY A 417 3.25 9.10 -4.46
CA GLY A 417 3.72 8.56 -5.73
C GLY A 417 3.02 9.09 -6.97
N LEU A 418 1.75 9.48 -6.85
CA LEU A 418 0.94 9.86 -8.02
C LEU A 418 0.13 11.14 -7.82
N VAL A 419 -0.58 11.29 -6.68
CA VAL A 419 -1.53 12.39 -6.50
C VAL A 419 -0.83 13.73 -6.43
N GLN A 420 0.24 13.85 -5.63
CA GLN A 420 1.01 15.10 -5.55
C GLN A 420 1.73 15.44 -6.87
N ASP A 421 2.21 14.44 -7.59
CA ASP A 421 2.80 14.62 -8.93
C ASP A 421 1.74 15.07 -9.96
N GLY A 422 0.52 14.55 -9.83
CA GLY A 422 -0.63 15.03 -10.60
C GLY A 422 -1.04 16.46 -10.24
N ASN A 423 -1.06 16.81 -8.96
CA ASN A 423 -1.29 18.16 -8.49
C ASN A 423 -0.27 19.17 -9.03
N ASP A 424 0.98 18.75 -9.16
CA ASP A 424 2.07 19.59 -9.70
C ASP A 424 1.77 20.05 -11.13
N THR A 425 1.14 19.22 -11.94
CA THR A 425 0.69 19.60 -13.29
C THR A 425 -0.30 20.78 -13.28
N TRP A 426 -1.13 20.83 -12.27
CA TRP A 426 -2.17 21.82 -12.10
C TRP A 426 -1.77 22.99 -11.19
N ASP A 427 -0.48 23.04 -10.79
CA ASP A 427 0.02 24.05 -9.84
C ASP A 427 -0.80 24.06 -8.54
N ALA A 428 -1.07 22.85 -8.03
CA ALA A 428 -1.91 22.60 -6.87
C ALA A 428 -1.26 21.66 -5.83
N THR A 429 0.04 21.41 -5.95
CA THR A 429 0.80 20.68 -4.92
C THR A 429 0.72 21.44 -3.61
N PHE A 430 0.49 20.73 -2.51
CA PHE A 430 0.41 21.36 -1.20
C PHE A 430 1.44 20.80 -0.22
N PHE A 431 1.78 21.63 0.74
CA PHE A 431 2.67 21.32 1.86
C PHE A 431 2.06 20.22 2.73
N CYS A 432 2.86 19.26 3.13
CA CYS A 432 2.45 18.09 3.92
C CYS A 432 3.06 18.11 5.34
N GLY A 433 3.52 19.25 5.82
CA GLY A 433 4.03 19.44 7.16
C GLY A 433 5.52 19.17 7.33
N SER A 434 6.16 18.43 6.44
CA SER A 434 7.59 18.07 6.49
C SER A 434 8.16 17.86 5.09
N CYS A 435 9.49 17.71 4.99
CA CYS A 435 10.21 17.43 3.74
C CYS A 435 9.96 18.48 2.64
N ALA A 436 9.83 19.73 3.03
CA ALA A 436 9.51 20.83 2.15
C ALA A 436 10.43 22.04 2.35
N ILE A 437 10.53 22.85 1.29
CA ILE A 437 11.18 24.16 1.31
C ILE A 437 10.14 25.22 0.96
N LEU A 438 10.11 26.30 1.74
CA LEU A 438 9.19 27.41 1.55
C LEU A 438 9.98 28.71 1.43
N ARG A 439 9.50 29.62 0.59
CA ARG A 439 10.05 30.97 0.48
C ARG A 439 9.58 31.80 1.67
N ARG A 440 10.53 32.32 2.47
CA ARG A 440 10.22 33.05 3.71
C ARG A 440 9.35 34.26 3.46
N THR A 441 9.66 35.08 2.45
CA THR A 441 8.86 36.28 2.13
C THR A 441 7.41 35.96 1.75
N ALA A 442 7.17 34.85 1.05
CA ALA A 442 5.81 34.39 0.74
C ALA A 442 5.06 33.95 2.00
N LEU A 443 5.74 33.28 2.94
CA LEU A 443 5.15 32.93 4.23
C LEU A 443 4.80 34.16 5.06
N GLU A 444 5.68 35.15 5.10
CA GLU A 444 5.44 36.41 5.82
C GLU A 444 4.22 37.14 5.25
N GLU A 445 4.05 37.17 3.93
CA GLU A 445 2.93 37.85 3.27
C GLU A 445 1.56 37.24 3.66
N ILE A 446 1.50 35.92 3.92
CA ILE A 446 0.27 35.25 4.35
C ILE A 446 0.13 35.14 5.87
N GLY A 447 1.07 35.74 6.65
CA GLY A 447 1.07 35.71 8.10
C GLY A 447 1.68 34.50 8.76
N GLY A 448 2.50 33.70 8.03
CA GLY A 448 3.15 32.49 8.49
C GLY A 448 2.36 31.21 8.20
N ILE A 449 2.66 30.15 8.93
CA ILE A 449 1.92 28.88 8.87
C ILE A 449 0.51 29.10 9.44
N ALA A 450 -0.52 28.60 8.76
CA ALA A 450 -1.91 28.69 9.19
C ALA A 450 -2.12 28.04 10.56
N VAL A 451 -2.95 28.59 11.40
CA VAL A 451 -3.21 28.10 12.76
C VAL A 451 -4.69 27.76 13.04
N GLU A 452 -5.57 28.07 12.10
CA GLU A 452 -7.03 27.96 12.28
C GLU A 452 -7.55 26.54 12.07
N THR A 453 -6.77 25.68 11.48
CA THR A 453 -7.14 24.29 11.19
C THR A 453 -6.07 23.33 11.69
N VAL A 454 -6.46 22.08 11.95
CA VAL A 454 -5.52 21.06 12.45
C VAL A 454 -4.68 20.40 11.32
N THR A 455 -4.86 20.83 10.07
CA THR A 455 -4.00 20.56 8.92
C THR A 455 -3.46 21.89 8.40
N GLU A 456 -2.64 22.49 9.21
CA GLU A 456 -2.02 23.80 9.00
C GLU A 456 -1.21 23.89 7.70
N ASP A 457 -0.63 22.76 7.30
CA ASP A 457 0.19 22.58 6.12
C ASP A 457 -0.61 22.77 4.82
N ALA A 458 -1.66 21.99 4.62
CA ALA A 458 -2.54 22.10 3.46
C ALA A 458 -3.22 23.48 3.40
N HIS A 459 -3.61 24.03 4.55
CA HIS A 459 -4.22 25.38 4.63
C HIS A 459 -3.22 26.48 4.29
N THR A 460 -1.98 26.39 4.73
CA THR A 460 -0.90 27.31 4.35
C THR A 460 -0.70 27.35 2.84
N SER A 461 -0.66 26.17 2.20
CA SER A 461 -0.53 26.07 0.74
C SER A 461 -1.71 26.69 0.00
N LEU A 462 -2.92 26.48 0.49
CA LEU A 462 -4.12 27.08 -0.09
C LEU A 462 -4.01 28.62 -0.06
N ARG A 463 -3.54 29.21 1.05
CA ARG A 463 -3.30 30.66 1.19
C ARG A 463 -2.22 31.17 0.25
N LEU A 464 -1.11 30.44 0.08
CA LEU A 464 -0.07 30.80 -0.88
C LEU A 464 -0.61 30.83 -2.31
N HIS A 465 -1.37 29.80 -2.71
CA HIS A 465 -1.99 29.75 -4.04
C HIS A 465 -3.04 30.87 -4.24
N ARG A 466 -3.79 31.24 -3.21
CA ARG A 466 -4.71 32.38 -3.27
C ARG A 466 -4.00 33.74 -3.50
N ARG A 467 -2.75 33.88 -3.10
CA ARG A 467 -1.88 35.03 -3.37
C ARG A 467 -1.20 34.97 -4.74
N GLY A 468 -1.43 33.91 -5.52
CA GLY A 468 -0.89 33.76 -6.87
C GLY A 468 0.53 33.17 -6.91
N TYR A 469 1.05 32.67 -5.78
CA TYR A 469 2.28 31.91 -5.74
C TYR A 469 2.11 30.55 -6.40
N THR A 470 3.23 29.98 -6.90
CA THR A 470 3.27 28.64 -7.47
C THR A 470 3.85 27.64 -6.48
N SER A 471 3.55 26.37 -6.70
CA SER A 471 4.13 25.26 -5.96
C SER A 471 4.77 24.24 -6.90
N ALA A 472 5.63 23.37 -6.36
CA ALA A 472 6.28 22.33 -7.11
C ALA A 472 6.39 21.03 -6.31
N TYR A 473 6.47 19.89 -7.02
CA TYR A 473 6.66 18.59 -6.43
C TYR A 473 7.78 17.82 -7.13
N ILE A 474 8.75 17.34 -6.37
CA ILE A 474 9.76 16.39 -6.84
C ILE A 474 9.48 15.05 -6.22
N ARG A 475 9.14 14.06 -7.05
CA ARG A 475 8.73 12.72 -6.59
C ARG A 475 9.87 11.86 -6.01
N ILE A 476 11.10 12.31 -6.08
CA ILE A 476 12.27 11.59 -5.56
C ILE A 476 12.33 11.76 -4.04
N PRO A 477 12.22 10.70 -3.24
CA PRO A 477 12.34 10.81 -1.79
C PRO A 477 13.70 11.36 -1.38
N GLN A 478 13.69 12.42 -0.58
CA GLN A 478 14.90 13.07 -0.07
C GLN A 478 14.97 13.05 1.46
N ALA A 479 13.97 12.48 2.11
CA ALA A 479 13.98 12.21 3.53
C ALA A 479 13.09 11.01 3.84
N ALA A 480 13.35 10.32 4.94
CA ALA A 480 12.49 9.27 5.42
C ALA A 480 12.37 9.30 6.95
N GLY A 481 11.19 8.95 7.44
CA GLY A 481 10.83 8.99 8.84
C GLY A 481 10.24 7.69 9.37
N LEU A 482 9.71 7.76 10.57
CA LEU A 482 9.04 6.66 11.24
C LEU A 482 7.53 6.72 10.97
N ALA A 483 6.94 5.59 10.61
CA ALA A 483 5.49 5.43 10.61
C ALA A 483 4.94 5.37 12.04
N THR A 484 3.61 5.46 12.19
CA THR A 484 2.96 5.25 13.48
C THR A 484 3.13 3.82 13.96
N GLU A 485 3.39 3.62 15.27
CA GLU A 485 3.69 2.30 15.81
C GLU A 485 2.46 1.45 16.08
N SER A 486 1.34 2.03 16.52
CA SER A 486 0.11 1.29 16.82
C SER A 486 -1.04 1.69 15.89
N LEU A 487 -1.99 0.78 15.70
CA LEU A 487 -3.20 1.06 14.92
C LEU A 487 -4.02 2.19 15.54
N SER A 488 -4.07 2.28 16.85
CA SER A 488 -4.73 3.36 17.57
C SER A 488 -4.11 4.72 17.26
N ALA A 489 -2.78 4.83 17.26
CA ALA A 489 -2.06 6.06 16.89
C ALA A 489 -2.29 6.41 15.41
N HIS A 490 -2.30 5.40 14.53
CA HIS A 490 -2.57 5.58 13.11
C HIS A 490 -3.99 6.12 12.86
N ILE A 491 -5.00 5.52 13.46
CA ILE A 491 -6.40 5.98 13.37
C ILE A 491 -6.52 7.41 13.92
N GLY A 492 -5.89 7.71 15.06
CA GLY A 492 -5.86 9.04 15.64
C GLY A 492 -5.26 10.09 14.69
N GLN A 493 -4.18 9.75 14.00
CA GLN A 493 -3.58 10.60 12.97
C GLN A 493 -4.54 10.84 11.78
N ARG A 494 -5.22 9.79 11.29
CA ARG A 494 -6.19 9.91 10.19
C ARG A 494 -7.42 10.71 10.59
N ILE A 495 -7.92 10.57 11.81
CA ILE A 495 -9.01 11.42 12.36
C ILE A 495 -8.60 12.90 12.33
N ARG A 496 -7.37 13.22 12.76
CA ARG A 496 -6.86 14.58 12.74
C ARG A 496 -6.81 15.15 11.31
N TRP A 497 -6.26 14.39 10.35
CA TRP A 497 -6.20 14.82 8.95
C TRP A 497 -7.59 14.99 8.35
N ALA A 498 -8.48 14.03 8.54
CA ALA A 498 -9.85 14.11 8.05
C ALA A 498 -10.59 15.33 8.60
N ARG A 499 -10.50 15.56 9.92
CA ARG A 499 -11.07 16.76 10.54
C ARG A 499 -10.51 18.04 9.94
N GLY A 500 -9.19 18.16 9.83
CA GLY A 500 -8.52 19.35 9.32
C GLY A 500 -8.89 19.69 7.89
N MET A 501 -8.92 18.69 7.01
CA MET A 501 -9.32 18.90 5.62
C MET A 501 -10.80 19.34 5.49
N VAL A 502 -11.69 18.80 6.33
CA VAL A 502 -13.08 19.26 6.37
C VAL A 502 -13.20 20.66 7.00
N GLN A 503 -12.36 20.99 8.00
CA GLN A 503 -12.28 22.37 8.54
C GLN A 503 -11.89 23.37 7.46
N ILE A 504 -10.87 23.08 6.65
CA ILE A 504 -10.48 23.95 5.52
C ILE A 504 -11.65 24.08 4.55
N PHE A 505 -12.31 22.97 4.19
CA PHE A 505 -13.48 23.01 3.31
C PHE A 505 -14.61 23.91 3.82
N ARG A 506 -14.75 24.06 5.13
CA ARG A 506 -15.77 24.91 5.74
C ARG A 506 -15.31 26.36 5.96
N LEU A 507 -14.06 26.57 6.39
CA LEU A 507 -13.55 27.89 6.78
C LEU A 507 -12.95 28.65 5.59
N ASP A 508 -12.27 27.97 4.68
CA ASP A 508 -11.63 28.53 3.49
C ASP A 508 -11.91 27.66 2.26
N ASN A 509 -13.19 27.60 1.86
CA ASN A 509 -13.66 26.71 0.81
C ASN A 509 -12.91 26.94 -0.52
N PRO A 510 -12.25 25.91 -1.10
CA PRO A 510 -11.49 26.05 -2.32
C PRO A 510 -12.36 26.33 -3.55
N LEU A 511 -13.62 25.89 -3.56
CA LEU A 511 -14.54 26.10 -4.70
C LEU A 511 -14.97 27.58 -4.81
N PHE A 512 -14.95 28.31 -3.72
CA PHE A 512 -15.39 29.72 -3.66
C PHE A 512 -14.22 30.65 -3.33
N GLY A 513 -14.46 31.92 -3.35
CA GLY A 513 -13.46 32.95 -3.07
C GLY A 513 -12.50 33.25 -4.24
N LYS A 514 -11.68 34.26 -4.07
CA LYS A 514 -10.76 34.79 -5.09
C LYS A 514 -9.38 34.12 -5.00
N GLY A 515 -8.59 34.23 -6.07
CA GLY A 515 -7.16 33.90 -6.10
C GLY A 515 -6.79 32.53 -6.64
N LEU A 516 -7.68 31.53 -6.57
CA LEU A 516 -7.38 30.19 -7.12
C LEU A 516 -7.79 30.06 -8.58
N LYS A 517 -6.95 29.39 -9.38
CA LYS A 517 -7.31 28.91 -10.72
C LYS A 517 -8.39 27.82 -10.60
N TRP A 518 -9.25 27.65 -11.61
CA TRP A 518 -10.32 26.64 -11.58
C TRP A 518 -9.76 25.22 -11.41
N VAL A 519 -8.62 24.90 -12.02
CA VAL A 519 -7.94 23.60 -11.88
C VAL A 519 -7.44 23.35 -10.45
N GLN A 520 -6.90 24.37 -9.79
CA GLN A 520 -6.49 24.29 -8.37
C GLN A 520 -7.70 24.05 -7.47
N ARG A 521 -8.84 24.69 -7.77
CA ARG A 521 -10.10 24.48 -7.02
C ARG A 521 -10.51 23.01 -7.03
N LEU A 522 -10.46 22.36 -8.19
CA LEU A 522 -10.81 20.94 -8.33
C LEU A 522 -9.84 20.01 -7.59
N CYS A 523 -8.54 20.28 -7.66
CA CYS A 523 -7.53 19.49 -6.93
C CYS A 523 -7.69 19.58 -5.41
N TYR A 524 -7.85 20.81 -4.88
CA TYR A 524 -8.10 21.01 -3.45
C TYR A 524 -9.43 20.41 -3.01
N ALA A 525 -10.49 20.58 -3.80
CA ALA A 525 -11.80 20.00 -3.50
C ALA A 525 -11.69 18.47 -3.42
N ASN A 526 -10.99 17.82 -4.37
CA ASN A 526 -10.78 16.38 -4.32
C ASN A 526 -10.03 15.92 -3.06
N ALA A 527 -8.94 16.62 -2.72
CA ALA A 527 -8.17 16.33 -1.51
C ALA A 527 -9.01 16.42 -0.23
N MET A 528 -9.94 17.38 -0.16
CA MET A 528 -10.83 17.56 1.00
C MET A 528 -11.99 16.56 0.99
N LEU A 529 -12.64 16.35 -0.17
CA LEU A 529 -13.76 15.44 -0.31
C LEU A 529 -13.34 13.99 -0.02
N HIS A 530 -12.12 13.59 -0.36
CA HIS A 530 -11.61 12.26 -0.07
C HIS A 530 -11.80 11.85 1.40
N PHE A 531 -11.65 12.78 2.34
CA PHE A 531 -11.80 12.51 3.77
C PHE A 531 -13.26 12.40 4.25
N LEU A 532 -14.25 12.70 3.40
CA LEU A 532 -15.66 12.46 3.70
C LEU A 532 -16.12 11.02 3.39
N SER A 533 -15.22 10.13 3.02
CA SER A 533 -15.49 8.73 2.61
C SER A 533 -16.11 7.87 3.72
N GLY A 534 -16.04 8.27 5.00
CA GLY A 534 -16.50 7.45 6.12
C GLY A 534 -17.96 7.04 6.04
N ILE A 535 -18.87 8.00 5.85
CA ILE A 535 -20.33 7.70 5.76
C ILE A 535 -20.65 6.91 4.48
N PRO A 536 -20.22 7.31 3.27
CA PRO A 536 -20.44 6.51 2.07
C PRO A 536 -19.95 5.07 2.21
N ARG A 537 -18.78 4.86 2.81
CA ARG A 537 -18.25 3.51 3.04
C ARG A 537 -19.14 2.67 3.95
N LEU A 538 -19.65 3.24 5.04
CA LEU A 538 -20.60 2.56 5.92
C LEU A 538 -21.91 2.24 5.20
N VAL A 539 -22.40 3.14 4.34
CA VAL A 539 -23.58 2.88 3.51
C VAL A 539 -23.34 1.67 2.60
N PHE A 540 -22.21 1.58 1.91
CA PHE A 540 -21.90 0.42 1.06
C PHE A 540 -21.80 -0.89 1.83
N LEU A 541 -21.26 -0.89 3.05
CA LEU A 541 -21.17 -2.08 3.89
C LEU A 541 -22.53 -2.56 4.41
N LEU A 542 -23.51 -1.66 4.49
CA LEU A 542 -24.84 -1.96 5.03
C LEU A 542 -25.92 -2.05 3.94
N ALA A 543 -25.66 -1.52 2.75
CA ALA A 543 -26.64 -1.43 1.66
C ALA A 543 -27.37 -2.74 1.33
N PRO A 544 -26.73 -3.90 1.14
CA PRO A 544 -27.44 -5.13 0.82
C PRO A 544 -28.35 -5.61 1.97
N LEU A 545 -28.09 -5.16 3.22
CA LEU A 545 -28.91 -5.53 4.38
C LEU A 545 -30.29 -4.88 4.36
N ALA A 546 -30.43 -3.73 3.71
CA ALA A 546 -31.73 -3.07 3.55
C ALA A 546 -32.76 -3.99 2.87
N PHE A 547 -32.34 -4.70 1.81
CA PHE A 547 -33.23 -5.70 1.17
C PHE A 547 -33.32 -6.96 2.01
N LEU A 548 -32.22 -7.53 2.47
CA LEU A 548 -32.23 -8.82 3.15
C LEU A 548 -32.99 -8.78 4.50
N LEU A 549 -32.79 -7.73 5.30
CA LEU A 549 -33.38 -7.61 6.63
C LEU A 549 -34.72 -6.87 6.63
N CYS A 550 -34.81 -5.77 5.85
CA CYS A 550 -35.98 -4.89 5.88
C CYS A 550 -36.89 -5.01 4.64
N HIS A 551 -36.57 -5.87 3.67
CA HIS A 551 -37.26 -6.02 2.36
C HIS A 551 -37.38 -4.71 1.58
N ALA A 552 -36.43 -3.80 1.77
CA ALA A 552 -36.40 -2.50 1.09
C ALA A 552 -35.54 -2.59 -0.20
N TYR A 553 -36.13 -2.25 -1.33
CA TYR A 553 -35.46 -2.26 -2.63
C TYR A 553 -34.61 -1.00 -2.83
N ILE A 554 -33.33 -1.08 -2.47
CA ILE A 554 -32.36 0.04 -2.63
C ILE A 554 -32.03 0.35 -4.10
N ILE A 555 -32.22 -0.64 -4.97
CA ILE A 555 -32.18 -0.52 -6.44
C ILE A 555 -33.44 -1.22 -6.95
N TYR A 556 -34.45 -0.45 -7.30
CA TYR A 556 -35.71 -0.98 -7.78
C TYR A 556 -35.60 -1.33 -9.27
N ALA A 557 -35.02 -2.49 -9.56
CA ALA A 557 -34.81 -3.01 -10.90
C ALA A 557 -34.65 -4.54 -10.87
N PRO A 558 -34.90 -5.24 -11.97
CA PRO A 558 -34.56 -6.66 -12.10
C PRO A 558 -33.09 -6.91 -11.84
N ALA A 559 -32.77 -8.01 -11.12
CA ALA A 559 -31.38 -8.34 -10.75
C ALA A 559 -30.41 -8.44 -11.94
N LEU A 560 -30.92 -8.91 -13.10
CA LEU A 560 -30.14 -8.95 -14.33
C LEU A 560 -29.79 -7.54 -14.83
N ALA A 561 -30.71 -6.58 -14.75
CA ALA A 561 -30.43 -5.19 -15.09
C ALA A 561 -29.38 -4.59 -14.14
N ILE A 562 -29.51 -4.85 -12.83
CA ILE A 562 -28.51 -4.45 -11.83
C ILE A 562 -27.13 -4.97 -12.24
N ALA A 563 -27.02 -6.26 -12.54
CA ALA A 563 -25.74 -6.86 -12.96
C ALA A 563 -25.16 -6.22 -14.23
N ILE A 564 -26.00 -5.96 -15.24
CA ILE A 564 -25.55 -5.41 -16.54
C ILE A 564 -25.11 -3.93 -16.41
N TYR A 565 -25.59 -3.18 -15.43
CA TYR A 565 -25.17 -1.80 -15.20
C TYR A 565 -24.04 -1.67 -14.16
N VAL A 566 -24.13 -2.38 -13.05
CA VAL A 566 -23.18 -2.27 -11.93
C VAL A 566 -21.83 -2.93 -12.26
N LEU A 567 -21.84 -4.18 -12.75
CA LEU A 567 -20.59 -4.91 -13.01
C LEU A 567 -19.69 -4.21 -14.03
N PRO A 568 -20.20 -3.72 -15.19
CA PRO A 568 -19.36 -2.99 -16.13
C PRO A 568 -18.77 -1.71 -15.56
N HIS A 569 -19.56 -0.95 -14.78
CA HIS A 569 -19.05 0.23 -14.07
C HIS A 569 -17.87 -0.14 -13.18
N MET A 570 -18.01 -1.16 -12.35
CA MET A 570 -16.94 -1.61 -11.44
C MET A 570 -15.72 -2.15 -12.20
N LEU A 571 -15.94 -2.95 -13.25
CA LEU A 571 -14.86 -3.54 -14.03
C LEU A 571 -14.06 -2.49 -14.78
N HIS A 572 -14.73 -1.54 -15.45
CA HIS A 572 -14.06 -0.44 -16.16
C HIS A 572 -13.29 0.47 -15.22
N THR A 573 -13.88 0.81 -14.05
CA THR A 573 -13.23 1.62 -13.04
C THR A 573 -11.99 0.90 -12.47
N SER A 574 -12.11 -0.38 -12.13
CA SER A 574 -10.99 -1.19 -11.63
C SER A 574 -9.88 -1.33 -12.68
N LEU A 575 -10.24 -1.59 -13.95
CA LEU A 575 -9.29 -1.70 -15.06
C LEU A 575 -8.49 -0.41 -15.26
N THR A 576 -9.20 0.72 -15.27
CA THR A 576 -8.61 2.05 -15.49
C THR A 576 -7.73 2.45 -14.30
N ASN A 577 -8.21 2.26 -13.07
CA ASN A 577 -7.43 2.52 -11.86
C ASN A 577 -6.18 1.64 -11.79
N SER A 578 -6.28 0.35 -12.10
CA SER A 578 -5.12 -0.54 -12.16
C SER A 578 -4.08 -0.07 -13.18
N ARG A 579 -4.50 0.52 -14.31
CA ARG A 579 -3.60 1.12 -15.30
C ARG A 579 -2.91 2.39 -14.81
N ILE A 580 -3.65 3.28 -14.14
CA ILE A 580 -3.15 4.58 -13.69
C ILE A 580 -2.35 4.46 -12.39
N GLN A 581 -2.88 3.69 -11.44
CA GLN A 581 -2.44 3.67 -10.04
C GLN A 581 -1.70 2.38 -9.65
N GLY A 582 -1.66 1.35 -10.51
CA GLY A 582 -1.26 -0.02 -10.15
C GLY A 582 0.15 -0.21 -9.60
N ARG A 583 1.04 0.80 -9.77
CA ARG A 583 2.35 0.85 -9.10
C ARG A 583 2.28 1.36 -7.66
N TRP A 584 1.26 2.15 -7.34
CA TRP A 584 1.14 2.89 -6.10
C TRP A 584 0.00 2.43 -5.21
N ARG A 585 -0.93 1.65 -5.77
CA ARG A 585 -2.10 1.13 -5.08
C ARG A 585 -2.55 -0.17 -5.73
N HIS A 586 -2.61 -1.24 -4.97
CA HIS A 586 -3.15 -2.50 -5.44
C HIS A 586 -4.67 -2.53 -5.30
N SER A 587 -5.35 -3.15 -6.27
CA SER A 587 -6.81 -3.32 -6.29
C SER A 587 -7.31 -4.01 -5.02
N PHE A 588 -8.45 -3.59 -4.51
CA PHE A 588 -9.13 -4.07 -3.30
C PHE A 588 -8.44 -3.77 -1.95
N TRP A 589 -7.12 -3.47 -1.91
CA TRP A 589 -6.44 -3.16 -0.65
C TRP A 589 -6.94 -1.86 -0.02
N SER A 590 -7.23 -0.85 -0.83
CA SER A 590 -7.81 0.39 -0.35
C SER A 590 -9.14 0.22 0.35
N GLU A 591 -9.93 -0.77 -0.09
CA GLU A 591 -11.22 -1.04 0.54
C GLU A 591 -11.07 -1.53 1.97
N VAL A 592 -10.01 -2.29 2.27
CA VAL A 592 -9.66 -2.65 3.63
C VAL A 592 -9.24 -1.41 4.43
N TYR A 593 -8.35 -0.57 3.88
CA TYR A 593 -7.91 0.66 4.54
C TYR A 593 -9.07 1.60 4.84
N GLU A 594 -9.92 1.86 3.84
CA GLU A 594 -11.10 2.70 3.99
C GLU A 594 -12.10 2.11 5.00
N THR A 595 -12.28 0.79 5.04
CA THR A 595 -13.19 0.13 5.99
C THR A 595 -12.69 0.24 7.43
N VAL A 596 -11.37 0.08 7.65
CA VAL A 596 -10.76 0.28 8.97
C VAL A 596 -11.02 1.68 9.48
N LEU A 597 -10.92 2.69 8.61
CA LEU A 597 -11.05 4.10 8.98
C LEU A 597 -12.50 4.59 9.03
N ALA A 598 -13.41 4.02 8.24
CA ALA A 598 -14.74 4.54 7.98
C ALA A 598 -15.52 4.90 9.25
N TRP A 599 -15.60 3.97 10.21
CA TRP A 599 -16.29 4.20 11.46
C TRP A 599 -15.70 5.37 12.25
N TYR A 600 -14.40 5.46 12.30
CA TYR A 600 -13.67 6.42 13.12
C TYR A 600 -13.65 7.82 12.56
N ILE A 601 -13.62 7.97 11.22
CA ILE A 601 -13.62 9.29 10.58
C ILE A 601 -15.04 9.84 10.34
N ALA A 602 -16.07 9.00 10.28
CA ALA A 602 -17.46 9.41 9.98
C ALA A 602 -17.95 10.50 10.93
N ARG A 603 -17.86 10.28 12.25
CA ARG A 603 -18.30 11.25 13.26
C ARG A 603 -17.46 12.53 13.28
N PRO A 604 -16.12 12.48 13.36
CA PRO A 604 -15.30 13.71 13.39
C PRO A 604 -15.46 14.58 12.15
N THR A 605 -15.58 13.99 10.96
CA THR A 605 -15.80 14.73 9.72
C THR A 605 -17.19 15.35 9.65
N THR A 606 -18.21 14.63 10.09
CA THR A 606 -19.57 15.18 10.18
C THR A 606 -19.64 16.34 11.17
N VAL A 607 -19.04 16.20 12.35
CA VAL A 607 -18.96 17.29 13.33
C VAL A 607 -18.23 18.49 12.76
N ALA A 608 -17.09 18.31 12.10
CA ALA A 608 -16.33 19.40 11.48
C ALA A 608 -17.08 20.08 10.33
N LEU A 609 -17.92 19.32 9.60
CA LEU A 609 -18.77 19.88 8.54
C LEU A 609 -19.82 20.85 9.07
N PHE A 610 -20.43 20.56 10.22
CA PHE A 610 -21.46 21.42 10.83
C PHE A 610 -20.88 22.47 11.80
N ASN A 611 -19.84 22.10 12.56
CA ASN A 611 -19.15 22.99 13.50
C ASN A 611 -17.63 22.83 13.42
N PRO A 612 -16.95 23.58 12.53
CA PRO A 612 -15.50 23.43 12.29
C PRO A 612 -14.62 23.83 13.47
N HIS A 613 -15.13 24.61 14.42
CA HIS A 613 -14.38 25.05 15.61
C HIS A 613 -14.40 24.03 16.76
N LYS A 614 -15.24 22.99 16.66
CA LYS A 614 -15.36 21.99 17.72
C LYS A 614 -14.30 20.90 17.60
N GLY A 615 -13.56 20.64 18.67
CA GLY A 615 -12.61 19.53 18.80
C GLY A 615 -11.26 19.96 19.35
N LYS A 616 -10.60 19.02 20.08
CA LYS A 616 -9.25 19.24 20.63
C LYS A 616 -8.20 18.70 19.67
N PHE A 617 -7.04 19.34 19.65
CA PHE A 617 -5.84 18.85 18.95
C PHE A 617 -5.17 17.78 19.81
N ASN A 618 -4.97 16.59 19.28
CA ASN A 618 -4.23 15.51 19.93
C ASN A 618 -2.94 15.23 19.13
N VAL A 619 -1.80 15.28 19.82
CA VAL A 619 -0.49 14.95 19.24
C VAL A 619 -0.40 13.45 19.03
N THR A 620 0.15 13.01 17.88
CA THR A 620 0.40 11.60 17.61
C THR A 620 1.66 11.18 18.33
N ALA A 621 1.59 10.17 19.20
CA ALA A 621 2.76 9.58 19.83
C ALA A 621 3.62 8.84 18.79
N LYS A 622 4.95 9.01 18.88
CA LYS A 622 5.95 8.33 18.06
C LYS A 622 6.97 7.63 18.97
N GLY A 623 7.56 6.54 18.52
CA GLY A 623 8.61 5.82 19.25
C GLY A 623 8.11 4.89 20.35
N GLY A 624 6.85 4.42 20.27
CA GLY A 624 6.32 3.36 21.12
C GLY A 624 6.78 1.97 20.68
N LEU A 625 6.73 0.99 21.58
CA LEU A 625 7.03 -0.41 21.29
C LEU A 625 5.78 -1.27 21.51
N VAL A 626 5.44 -2.13 20.56
CA VAL A 626 4.40 -3.14 20.73
C VAL A 626 5.06 -4.42 21.24
N GLU A 627 5.07 -4.60 22.56
CA GLU A 627 5.80 -5.69 23.22
C GLU A 627 5.17 -7.07 23.01
N GLU A 628 3.83 -7.12 22.96
CA GLU A 628 3.07 -8.37 22.81
C GLU A 628 2.04 -8.30 21.71
N GLN A 629 1.78 -9.46 21.10
CA GLN A 629 0.67 -9.59 20.16
C GLN A 629 -0.64 -9.58 20.93
N HIS A 630 -1.52 -8.63 20.60
CA HIS A 630 -2.84 -8.53 21.23
C HIS A 630 -3.89 -8.04 20.25
N LEU A 631 -5.15 -8.36 20.55
CA LEU A 631 -6.30 -7.83 19.83
C LEU A 631 -6.73 -6.52 20.51
N ASP A 632 -6.72 -5.43 19.76
CA ASP A 632 -7.28 -4.16 20.26
C ASP A 632 -8.82 -4.22 20.20
N TRP A 633 -9.42 -4.61 21.33
CA TRP A 633 -10.86 -4.74 21.46
C TRP A 633 -11.61 -3.43 21.24
N VAL A 634 -11.03 -2.29 21.62
CA VAL A 634 -11.66 -0.97 21.45
C VAL A 634 -11.83 -0.67 19.97
N ILE A 635 -10.78 -0.92 19.20
CA ILE A 635 -10.78 -0.72 17.74
C ILE A 635 -11.63 -1.80 17.05
N THR A 636 -11.66 -3.03 17.57
CA THR A 636 -12.33 -4.15 16.91
C THR A 636 -13.85 -4.11 17.05
N LYS A 637 -14.38 -3.55 18.13
CA LYS A 637 -15.84 -3.53 18.41
C LYS A 637 -16.72 -3.05 17.24
N PRO A 638 -16.44 -1.93 16.57
CA PRO A 638 -17.26 -1.50 15.42
C PRO A 638 -17.25 -2.49 14.26
N TYR A 639 -16.09 -3.13 13.99
CA TYR A 639 -16.01 -4.14 12.93
C TYR A 639 -16.81 -5.38 13.28
N MET A 640 -16.79 -5.79 14.56
CA MET A 640 -17.63 -6.89 15.06
C MET A 640 -19.10 -6.61 14.89
N LEU A 641 -19.54 -5.39 15.20
CA LEU A 641 -20.93 -4.99 14.98
C LEU A 641 -21.31 -5.14 13.50
N LEU A 642 -20.47 -4.61 12.59
CA LEU A 642 -20.71 -4.71 11.15
C LEU A 642 -20.68 -6.17 10.66
N VAL A 643 -19.79 -7.00 11.18
CA VAL A 643 -19.73 -8.44 10.89
C VAL A 643 -20.99 -9.14 11.32
N LEU A 644 -21.48 -8.88 12.54
CA LEU A 644 -22.71 -9.50 13.07
C LEU A 644 -23.94 -9.10 12.26
N LEU A 645 -24.04 -7.85 11.86
CA LEU A 645 -25.11 -7.37 10.97
C LEU A 645 -25.07 -8.04 9.60
N ASN A 646 -23.89 -8.14 8.98
CA ASN A 646 -23.73 -8.84 7.71
C ASN A 646 -23.98 -10.35 7.85
N LEU A 647 -23.60 -10.98 8.96
CA LEU A 647 -23.91 -12.38 9.25
C LEU A 647 -25.43 -12.61 9.38
N ALA A 648 -26.14 -11.70 10.04
CA ALA A 648 -27.61 -11.73 10.09
C ALA A 648 -28.20 -11.63 8.68
N GLY A 649 -27.60 -10.81 7.80
CA GLY A 649 -27.96 -10.73 6.38
C GLY A 649 -27.75 -12.05 5.65
N VAL A 650 -26.65 -12.77 5.89
CA VAL A 650 -26.40 -14.11 5.31
C VAL A 650 -27.46 -15.10 5.75
N LEU A 651 -27.77 -15.16 7.04
CA LEU A 651 -28.77 -16.06 7.58
C LEU A 651 -30.17 -15.77 7.00
N MET A 652 -30.51 -14.47 6.89
CA MET A 652 -31.78 -14.07 6.29
C MET A 652 -31.83 -14.37 4.78
N ALA A 653 -30.70 -14.26 4.07
CA ALA A 653 -30.63 -14.64 2.66
C ALA A 653 -30.96 -16.13 2.46
N PHE A 654 -30.38 -17.01 3.27
CA PHE A 654 -30.72 -18.44 3.22
C PHE A 654 -32.19 -18.70 3.55
N TRP A 655 -32.72 -18.02 4.54
CA TRP A 655 -34.16 -18.15 4.89
C TRP A 655 -35.04 -17.69 3.72
N ARG A 656 -34.74 -16.55 3.07
CA ARG A 656 -35.49 -16.05 1.92
C ARG A 656 -35.37 -16.94 0.68
N ILE A 657 -34.25 -17.59 0.45
CA ILE A 657 -34.10 -18.57 -0.64
C ILE A 657 -35.04 -19.75 -0.44
N GLN A 658 -35.27 -20.18 0.80
CA GLN A 658 -36.11 -21.33 1.12
C GLN A 658 -37.62 -21.00 1.20
N HIS A 659 -37.97 -19.81 1.70
CA HIS A 659 -39.36 -19.44 2.04
C HIS A 659 -39.86 -18.21 1.25
N GLY A 660 -39.00 -17.48 0.55
CA GLY A 660 -39.34 -16.27 -0.19
C GLY A 660 -39.95 -16.58 -1.58
N PRO A 661 -40.49 -15.55 -2.22
CA PRO A 661 -41.08 -15.69 -3.56
C PRO A 661 -39.98 -15.99 -4.59
N ALA A 662 -40.31 -16.87 -5.55
CA ALA A 662 -39.37 -17.35 -6.56
C ALA A 662 -38.81 -16.23 -7.45
N ASN A 663 -39.57 -15.17 -7.72
CA ASN A 663 -39.14 -14.02 -8.49
C ASN A 663 -38.07 -13.15 -7.80
N GLU A 664 -37.87 -13.27 -6.48
CA GLU A 664 -36.87 -12.54 -5.71
C GLU A 664 -35.56 -13.30 -5.50
N ILE A 665 -35.51 -14.59 -5.79
CA ILE A 665 -34.35 -15.45 -5.52
C ILE A 665 -33.07 -14.86 -6.12
N LEU A 666 -33.14 -14.33 -7.35
CA LEU A 666 -31.97 -13.75 -7.99
C LEU A 666 -31.50 -12.47 -7.28
N THR A 667 -32.41 -11.64 -6.82
CA THR A 667 -32.11 -10.43 -6.02
C THR A 667 -31.48 -10.81 -4.67
N VAL A 668 -31.99 -11.86 -4.01
CA VAL A 668 -31.40 -12.42 -2.78
C VAL A 668 -29.98 -12.91 -3.06
N CYS A 669 -29.76 -13.64 -4.16
CA CYS A 669 -28.43 -14.14 -4.55
C CYS A 669 -27.44 -12.98 -4.80
N VAL A 670 -27.83 -11.94 -5.51
CA VAL A 670 -27.01 -10.75 -5.76
C VAL A 670 -26.67 -10.05 -4.44
N SER A 671 -27.65 -9.86 -3.57
CA SER A 671 -27.45 -9.27 -2.24
C SER A 671 -26.53 -10.12 -1.37
N LEU A 672 -26.66 -11.44 -1.41
CA LEU A 672 -25.80 -12.39 -0.70
C LEU A 672 -24.34 -12.30 -1.16
N ILE A 673 -24.09 -12.20 -2.48
CA ILE A 673 -22.73 -12.01 -3.03
C ILE A 673 -22.09 -10.75 -2.45
N TRP A 674 -22.84 -9.65 -2.39
CA TRP A 674 -22.35 -8.39 -1.81
C TRP A 674 -22.08 -8.49 -0.32
N VAL A 675 -22.96 -9.14 0.44
CA VAL A 675 -22.75 -9.39 1.89
C VAL A 675 -21.50 -10.24 2.11
N LEU A 676 -21.31 -11.30 1.33
CA LEU A 676 -20.10 -12.13 1.42
C LEU A 676 -18.83 -11.34 1.08
N TYR A 677 -18.89 -10.48 0.07
CA TYR A 677 -17.79 -9.57 -0.24
C TYR A 677 -17.51 -8.60 0.91
N ASN A 678 -18.54 -7.98 1.49
CA ASN A 678 -18.41 -7.11 2.65
C ASN A 678 -17.80 -7.84 3.85
N MET A 679 -18.20 -9.10 4.10
CA MET A 679 -17.63 -9.92 5.16
C MET A 679 -16.14 -10.19 4.94
N ILE A 680 -15.70 -10.42 3.69
CA ILE A 680 -14.28 -10.59 3.37
C ILE A 680 -13.48 -9.31 3.71
N ILE A 681 -13.99 -8.14 3.31
CA ILE A 681 -13.35 -6.86 3.61
C ILE A 681 -13.32 -6.57 5.11
N LEU A 682 -14.42 -6.82 5.82
CA LEU A 682 -14.50 -6.69 7.28
C LEU A 682 -13.56 -7.66 8.01
N GLY A 683 -13.40 -8.88 7.50
CA GLY A 683 -12.40 -9.83 7.98
C GLY A 683 -10.97 -9.29 7.82
N GLY A 684 -10.70 -8.58 6.72
CA GLY A 684 -9.46 -7.83 6.52
C GLY A 684 -9.26 -6.74 7.58
N ALA A 685 -10.31 -5.97 7.91
CA ALA A 685 -10.27 -4.96 8.96
C ALA A 685 -10.00 -5.57 10.35
N VAL A 686 -10.63 -6.71 10.65
CA VAL A 686 -10.33 -7.48 11.87
C VAL A 686 -8.89 -7.98 11.89
N ALA A 687 -8.35 -8.43 10.74
CA ALA A 687 -6.96 -8.87 10.66
C ALA A 687 -5.96 -7.76 10.99
N VAL A 688 -6.27 -6.51 10.59
CA VAL A 688 -5.46 -5.32 10.90
C VAL A 688 -5.52 -4.98 12.40
N SER A 689 -6.64 -5.20 13.07
CA SER A 689 -6.81 -4.85 14.50
C SER A 689 -6.06 -5.78 15.48
N VAL A 690 -5.47 -6.86 14.98
CA VAL A 690 -4.55 -7.70 15.76
C VAL A 690 -3.15 -7.13 15.65
N GLU A 691 -2.71 -6.42 16.70
CA GLU A 691 -1.37 -5.83 16.77
C GLU A 691 -0.30 -6.91 16.78
N ALA A 692 0.60 -6.85 15.83
CA ALA A 692 1.73 -7.76 15.76
C ALA A 692 2.86 -7.29 16.67
N ARG A 693 3.50 -8.24 17.36
CA ARG A 693 4.66 -7.96 18.23
C ARG A 693 5.80 -7.32 17.44
N GLN A 694 6.39 -6.29 17.99
CA GLN A 694 7.62 -5.68 17.50
C GLN A 694 8.82 -6.33 18.20
N ILE A 695 9.67 -7.00 17.42
CA ILE A 695 10.78 -7.80 17.96
C ILE A 695 11.99 -6.92 18.30
N ARG A 696 12.10 -5.74 17.68
CA ARG A 696 13.28 -4.86 17.77
C ARG A 696 12.88 -3.44 18.12
N GLU A 697 13.62 -2.81 18.99
CA GLU A 697 13.44 -1.39 19.35
C GLU A 697 13.77 -0.46 18.18
N ALA A 698 14.85 -0.74 17.44
CA ALA A 698 15.28 0.06 16.31
C ALA A 698 14.87 -0.60 14.97
N HIS A 699 14.20 0.16 14.13
CA HIS A 699 13.88 -0.25 12.76
C HIS A 699 15.14 -0.34 11.91
N ARG A 700 15.18 -1.31 11.01
CA ARG A 700 16.29 -1.52 10.10
C ARG A 700 15.94 -1.17 8.67
N VAL A 701 16.84 -0.44 8.04
CA VAL A 701 16.78 -0.10 6.62
C VAL A 701 17.52 -1.19 5.83
N GLU A 702 16.80 -1.92 4.99
CA GLU A 702 17.37 -3.00 4.16
C GLU A 702 17.88 -2.45 2.83
N ILE A 703 19.12 -2.05 2.78
CA ILE A 703 19.81 -1.60 1.56
C ILE A 703 21.16 -2.31 1.49
N ALA A 704 21.41 -3.00 0.38
CA ALA A 704 22.68 -3.64 0.13
C ALA A 704 23.72 -2.61 -0.34
N MET A 705 24.83 -2.48 0.40
CA MET A 705 25.94 -1.62 -0.02
C MET A 705 27.30 -2.27 0.29
N PRO A 706 28.35 -1.94 -0.49
CA PRO A 706 29.70 -2.42 -0.23
C PRO A 706 30.20 -1.94 1.12
N ALA A 707 30.85 -2.82 1.87
CA ALA A 707 31.48 -2.54 3.15
C ALA A 707 32.70 -3.44 3.34
N ALA A 708 33.52 -3.14 4.34
CA ALA A 708 34.55 -4.03 4.79
C ALA A 708 34.61 -4.03 6.31
N ILE A 709 35.14 -5.10 6.87
CA ILE A 709 35.45 -5.22 8.30
C ILE A 709 36.97 -5.29 8.45
N ALA A 710 37.52 -4.43 9.29
CA ALA A 710 38.90 -4.50 9.74
C ALA A 710 38.93 -5.15 11.12
N ARG A 711 39.82 -6.12 11.32
CA ARG A 711 40.12 -6.76 12.60
C ARG A 711 41.27 -6.04 13.33
N GLU A 712 41.45 -6.36 14.59
CA GLU A 712 42.57 -5.84 15.40
C GLU A 712 43.94 -6.23 14.84
N ASP A 713 44.04 -7.35 14.15
CA ASP A 713 45.26 -7.84 13.46
C ASP A 713 45.55 -7.12 12.12
N GLY A 714 44.75 -6.17 11.73
CA GLY A 714 44.85 -5.44 10.46
C GLY A 714 44.28 -6.17 9.24
N HIS A 715 43.77 -7.37 9.39
CA HIS A 715 43.09 -8.08 8.29
C HIS A 715 41.78 -7.41 7.87
N MET A 716 41.67 -7.13 6.59
CA MET A 716 40.46 -6.57 5.98
C MET A 716 39.62 -7.65 5.33
N LEU A 717 38.36 -7.75 5.74
CA LEU A 717 37.38 -8.71 5.22
C LEU A 717 36.32 -7.95 4.40
N PRO A 718 36.32 -8.05 3.06
CA PRO A 718 35.28 -7.41 2.26
C PRO A 718 33.95 -8.09 2.47
N CYS A 719 32.90 -7.31 2.66
CA CYS A 719 31.55 -7.76 2.94
C CYS A 719 30.51 -6.88 2.25
N THR A 720 29.27 -7.28 2.35
CA THR A 720 28.12 -6.48 1.92
C THR A 720 27.29 -6.13 3.16
N LEU A 721 27.13 -4.83 3.45
CA LEU A 721 26.16 -4.37 4.41
C LEU A 721 24.76 -4.62 3.81
N ARG A 722 23.91 -5.34 4.53
CA ARG A 722 22.55 -5.74 4.11
C ARG A 722 21.46 -4.89 4.69
N ASP A 723 21.62 -4.53 5.92
CA ASP A 723 20.69 -3.68 6.66
C ASP A 723 21.42 -2.89 7.75
N TYR A 724 20.87 -1.74 8.11
CA TYR A 724 21.41 -0.89 9.16
C TYR A 724 20.29 -0.26 10.00
N SER A 725 20.64 0.10 11.22
CA SER A 725 19.86 0.90 12.15
C SER A 725 20.80 1.90 12.85
N ASP A 726 20.27 2.79 13.67
CA ASP A 726 21.08 3.75 14.43
C ASP A 726 22.11 3.08 15.36
N GLY A 727 21.83 1.86 15.86
CA GLY A 727 22.70 1.15 16.78
C GLY A 727 23.50 -0.03 16.21
N GLY A 728 23.36 -0.38 14.92
CA GLY A 728 24.09 -1.53 14.37
C GLY A 728 23.73 -1.90 12.96
N VAL A 729 24.48 -2.85 12.39
CA VAL A 729 24.36 -3.27 10.99
C VAL A 729 24.30 -4.79 10.86
N GLY A 730 23.65 -5.24 9.80
CA GLY A 730 23.67 -6.63 9.34
C GLY A 730 24.58 -6.77 8.12
N LEU A 731 25.52 -7.71 8.20
CA LEU A 731 26.53 -7.95 7.19
C LEU A 731 26.34 -9.30 6.53
N GLU A 732 26.71 -9.38 5.25
CA GLU A 732 26.89 -10.63 4.51
C GLU A 732 28.35 -10.78 4.15
N MET A 733 29.04 -11.72 4.80
CA MET A 733 30.44 -12.03 4.57
C MET A 733 30.61 -12.86 3.29
N ARG A 734 31.76 -12.79 2.66
CA ARG A 734 32.09 -13.65 1.51
C ARG A 734 32.26 -15.12 1.91
N GLU A 735 32.89 -15.34 3.05
CA GLU A 735 33.14 -16.68 3.62
C GLU A 735 32.22 -16.92 4.82
N PRO A 736 31.76 -18.17 5.03
CA PRO A 736 31.00 -18.51 6.22
C PRO A 736 31.89 -18.46 7.47
N ASP A 737 31.30 -18.05 8.58
CA ASP A 737 31.92 -18.01 9.90
C ASP A 737 33.25 -17.21 9.95
N ALA A 738 33.38 -16.22 9.09
CA ALA A 738 34.55 -15.35 8.99
C ALA A 738 34.79 -14.45 10.23
N LEU A 739 33.77 -14.25 11.08
CA LEU A 739 33.81 -13.48 12.31
C LEU A 739 33.42 -14.37 13.50
N ARG A 740 33.91 -13.99 14.72
CA ARG A 740 33.54 -14.63 15.97
C ARG A 740 32.59 -13.78 16.79
N GLU A 741 31.69 -14.39 17.56
CA GLU A 741 30.82 -13.65 18.47
C GLU A 741 31.63 -12.92 19.54
N ASN A 742 31.21 -11.73 19.89
CA ASN A 742 31.88 -10.78 20.81
C ASN A 742 33.24 -10.23 20.33
N GLU A 743 33.67 -10.53 19.09
CA GLU A 743 34.89 -9.96 18.50
C GLU A 743 34.73 -8.44 18.32
N LYS A 744 35.77 -7.67 18.67
CA LYS A 744 35.86 -6.24 18.39
C LYS A 744 36.41 -6.06 16.96
N VAL A 745 35.73 -5.27 16.18
CA VAL A 745 36.03 -5.03 14.77
C VAL A 745 35.74 -3.58 14.39
N TRP A 746 36.26 -3.13 13.27
CA TRP A 746 35.93 -1.83 12.69
C TRP A 746 35.17 -2.01 11.38
N LEU A 747 33.99 -1.40 11.32
CA LEU A 747 33.20 -1.33 10.09
C LEU A 747 33.72 -0.18 9.24
N LEU A 748 34.07 -0.47 8.00
CA LEU A 748 34.56 0.51 7.03
C LEU A 748 33.44 0.78 6.01
N LEU A 749 33.04 2.05 5.91
CA LEU A 749 32.08 2.54 4.92
C LEU A 749 32.67 3.68 4.11
N ARG A 750 32.21 3.83 2.86
CA ARG A 750 32.66 4.90 1.97
C ARG A 750 31.57 5.93 1.71
N ARG A 751 31.98 7.19 1.70
CA ARG A 751 31.19 8.34 1.24
C ARG A 751 31.96 9.08 0.14
N GLY A 752 31.63 8.81 -1.11
CA GLY A 752 32.42 9.29 -2.25
C GLY A 752 33.82 8.68 -2.25
N GLN A 753 34.85 9.50 -2.19
CA GLN A 753 36.28 9.07 -2.12
C GLN A 753 36.77 8.88 -0.70
N GLN A 754 36.01 9.32 0.30
CA GLN A 754 36.42 9.23 1.70
C GLN A 754 35.96 7.91 2.33
N GLU A 755 36.83 7.33 3.16
CA GLU A 755 36.57 6.12 3.92
C GLU A 755 36.46 6.46 5.41
N PHE A 756 35.46 5.88 6.08
CA PHE A 756 35.16 6.10 7.49
C PHE A 756 35.17 4.76 8.22
N SER A 757 35.76 4.74 9.42
CA SER A 757 35.85 3.56 10.28
C SER A 757 35.01 3.74 11.54
N PHE A 758 34.26 2.71 11.88
CA PHE A 758 33.34 2.72 13.04
C PHE A 758 33.65 1.53 13.93
N PRO A 759 33.97 1.75 15.23
CA PRO A 759 34.19 0.66 16.18
C PRO A 759 32.90 -0.12 16.41
N CYS A 760 32.98 -1.44 16.30
CA CYS A 760 31.85 -2.35 16.38
C CYS A 760 32.19 -3.59 17.22
N GLN A 761 31.15 -4.24 17.73
CA GLN A 761 31.22 -5.54 18.36
C GLN A 761 30.30 -6.53 17.64
N VAL A 762 30.82 -7.70 17.30
CA VAL A 762 30.04 -8.78 16.69
C VAL A 762 29.08 -9.36 17.72
N GLN A 763 27.77 -9.35 17.42
CA GLN A 763 26.73 -9.83 18.32
C GLN A 763 26.30 -11.27 18.01
N ARG A 764 26.17 -11.60 16.73
CA ARG A 764 25.74 -12.93 16.26
C ARG A 764 26.33 -13.26 14.91
N VAL A 765 26.65 -14.54 14.70
CA VAL A 765 27.13 -15.06 13.42
C VAL A 765 26.30 -16.28 13.02
N PHE A 766 25.81 -16.29 11.76
CA PHE A 766 25.06 -17.40 11.16
C PHE A 766 25.59 -17.66 9.76
N GLY A 767 26.56 -18.54 9.63
CA GLY A 767 27.20 -18.83 8.37
C GLY A 767 27.79 -17.58 7.74
N ARG A 768 27.25 -17.12 6.61
CA ARG A 768 27.72 -15.88 5.96
C ARG A 768 27.12 -14.58 6.53
N ARG A 769 26.18 -14.67 7.47
CA ARG A 769 25.53 -13.47 8.03
C ARG A 769 26.10 -13.17 9.40
N ALA A 770 26.45 -11.90 9.61
CA ALA A 770 26.87 -11.38 10.91
C ALA A 770 26.06 -10.14 11.29
N GLY A 771 25.64 -10.07 12.54
CA GLY A 771 25.06 -8.86 13.14
C GLY A 771 26.11 -8.19 14.01
N VAL A 772 26.43 -6.92 13.73
CA VAL A 772 27.37 -6.13 14.53
C VAL A 772 26.69 -4.93 15.13
N ARG A 773 27.06 -4.59 16.34
CA ARG A 773 26.58 -3.43 17.11
C ARG A 773 27.67 -2.36 17.12
N LEU A 774 27.27 -1.12 16.83
CA LEU A 774 28.15 0.04 17.01
C LEU A 774 28.51 0.20 18.48
N HIS A 775 29.78 0.45 18.77
CA HIS A 775 30.28 0.50 20.15
C HIS A 775 31.04 1.80 20.40
N GLN A 776 30.58 2.59 21.39
CA GLN A 776 31.22 3.82 21.86
C GLN A 776 31.65 4.80 20.76
N LEU A 777 30.72 5.14 19.85
CA LEU A 777 30.96 6.15 18.84
C LEU A 777 31.13 7.54 19.48
N THR A 778 32.10 8.29 19.02
CA THR A 778 32.14 9.73 19.27
C THR A 778 31.00 10.44 18.53
N THR A 779 30.67 11.65 18.94
CA THR A 779 29.64 12.45 18.26
C THR A 779 29.93 12.59 16.76
N GLN A 780 31.17 12.85 16.39
CA GLN A 780 31.57 12.98 15.00
C GLN A 780 31.44 11.66 14.24
N GLN A 781 31.85 10.54 14.82
CA GLN A 781 31.66 9.22 14.21
C GLN A 781 30.18 8.87 14.03
N HIS A 782 29.32 9.29 14.95
CA HIS A 782 27.87 9.08 14.80
C HIS A 782 27.30 9.90 13.62
N ILE A 783 27.71 11.17 13.52
CA ILE A 783 27.36 12.00 12.36
C ILE A 783 27.84 11.34 11.07
N ASP A 784 29.10 10.90 11.01
CA ASP A 784 29.67 10.28 9.83
C ASP A 784 28.97 8.95 9.49
N PHE A 785 28.56 8.16 10.49
CA PHE A 785 27.79 6.94 10.28
C PHE A 785 26.43 7.24 9.64
N ILE A 786 25.68 8.22 10.17
CA ILE A 786 24.40 8.67 9.59
C ILE A 786 24.61 9.17 8.15
N GLN A 787 25.70 9.90 7.88
CA GLN A 787 26.05 10.39 6.55
C GLN A 787 26.44 9.26 5.56
N CYS A 788 26.97 8.15 6.05
CA CYS A 788 27.29 6.98 5.24
C CYS A 788 26.10 6.05 5.02
N THR A 789 25.03 6.18 5.81
CA THR A 789 23.86 5.28 5.80
C THR A 789 22.56 6.00 5.44
N PHE A 790 21.86 6.58 6.43
CA PHE A 790 20.55 7.21 6.26
C PHE A 790 20.56 8.45 5.36
N ALA A 791 21.59 9.28 5.50
CA ALA A 791 21.69 10.57 4.79
C ALA A 791 22.41 10.49 3.43
N ARG A 792 22.71 9.31 2.92
CA ARG A 792 23.23 9.16 1.55
C ARG A 792 22.25 9.72 0.53
N ALA A 793 22.77 10.32 -0.53
CA ALA A 793 21.94 10.95 -1.57
C ALA A 793 20.96 10.00 -2.27
N ASP A 794 21.30 8.74 -2.40
CA ASP A 794 20.56 7.69 -3.12
C ASP A 794 19.74 6.74 -2.23
N THR A 795 19.89 6.82 -0.91
CA THR A 795 19.30 5.86 0.03
C THR A 795 17.80 5.66 -0.21
N TRP A 796 17.03 6.73 -0.17
CA TRP A 796 15.58 6.62 -0.23
C TRP A 796 15.05 6.46 -1.65
N ALA A 797 15.77 6.95 -2.65
CA ALA A 797 15.45 6.70 -4.06
C ALA A 797 15.59 5.21 -4.41
N LEU A 798 16.67 4.55 -3.96
CA LEU A 798 16.87 3.10 -4.14
C LEU A 798 15.87 2.26 -3.33
N TRP A 799 15.44 2.76 -2.17
CA TRP A 799 14.45 2.09 -1.35
C TRP A 799 13.06 2.05 -1.99
N GLN A 800 12.69 3.08 -2.75
CA GLN A 800 11.36 3.21 -3.37
C GLN A 800 11.15 2.23 -4.53
N ASP A 801 12.20 1.74 -5.17
CA ASP A 801 12.10 0.83 -6.31
C ASP A 801 11.71 -0.59 -5.86
N GLY A 802 10.53 -1.08 -6.27
CA GLY A 802 10.28 -2.50 -6.18
C GLY A 802 8.91 -3.02 -5.80
N PHE A 803 7.84 -2.22 -5.77
CA PHE A 803 6.51 -2.81 -5.67
C PHE A 803 6.13 -3.51 -6.98
N PRO A 804 5.67 -4.78 -6.94
CA PRO A 804 5.17 -5.46 -8.13
C PRO A 804 3.94 -4.72 -8.67
N GLU A 805 3.77 -4.72 -9.99
CA GLU A 805 2.57 -4.15 -10.60
C GLU A 805 1.31 -4.86 -10.10
N ASP A 806 0.22 -4.09 -9.96
CA ASP A 806 -1.08 -4.62 -9.53
C ASP A 806 -1.59 -5.71 -10.48
N LYS A 807 -2.01 -6.81 -9.87
CA LYS A 807 -2.71 -7.91 -10.52
C LYS A 807 -4.08 -8.08 -9.85
N PRO A 808 -5.14 -7.45 -10.37
CA PRO A 808 -6.43 -7.38 -9.67
C PRO A 808 -6.98 -8.72 -9.18
N VAL A 809 -6.88 -9.78 -10.00
CA VAL A 809 -7.34 -11.13 -9.63
C VAL A 809 -6.51 -11.71 -8.47
N GLN A 810 -5.20 -11.46 -8.48
CA GLN A 810 -4.32 -11.90 -7.40
C GLN A 810 -4.58 -11.10 -6.14
N SER A 811 -4.74 -9.78 -6.27
CA SER A 811 -5.08 -8.89 -5.16
C SER A 811 -6.41 -9.29 -4.51
N LEU A 812 -7.44 -9.63 -5.29
CA LEU A 812 -8.71 -10.14 -4.77
C LEU A 812 -8.51 -11.44 -3.98
N ALA A 813 -7.75 -12.38 -4.52
CA ALA A 813 -7.47 -13.64 -3.82
C ALA A 813 -6.67 -13.42 -2.52
N ASP A 814 -5.70 -12.50 -2.53
CA ASP A 814 -4.94 -12.13 -1.33
C ASP A 814 -5.86 -11.54 -0.26
N ILE A 815 -6.81 -10.68 -0.63
CA ILE A 815 -7.79 -10.10 0.29
C ILE A 815 -8.77 -11.15 0.82
N MET A 816 -9.22 -12.10 -0.02
CA MET A 816 -10.06 -13.22 0.44
C MET A 816 -9.34 -14.06 1.50
N ILE A 817 -8.08 -14.42 1.24
CA ILE A 817 -7.25 -15.16 2.20
C ILE A 817 -7.04 -14.33 3.48
N LEU A 818 -6.81 -13.05 3.35
CA LEU A 818 -6.61 -12.13 4.47
C LEU A 818 -7.88 -12.02 5.33
N GLY A 819 -9.04 -11.82 4.71
CA GLY A 819 -10.32 -11.75 5.41
C GLY A 819 -10.59 -13.01 6.22
N PHE A 820 -10.36 -14.17 5.61
CA PHE A 820 -10.50 -15.44 6.30
C PHE A 820 -9.51 -15.60 7.47
N LYS A 821 -8.24 -15.21 7.28
CA LYS A 821 -7.24 -15.17 8.36
C LYS A 821 -7.62 -14.23 9.50
N GLY A 822 -8.28 -13.11 9.19
CA GLY A 822 -8.79 -12.18 10.20
C GLY A 822 -9.75 -12.85 11.16
N TYR A 823 -10.72 -13.58 10.63
CA TYR A 823 -11.66 -14.35 11.45
C TYR A 823 -10.99 -15.48 12.24
N LEU A 824 -10.00 -16.14 11.68
CA LEU A 824 -9.21 -17.15 12.40
C LEU A 824 -8.49 -16.56 13.60
N ARG A 825 -7.80 -15.42 13.40
CA ARG A 825 -7.13 -14.70 14.49
C ARG A 825 -8.13 -14.26 15.55
N LEU A 826 -9.30 -13.74 15.14
CA LEU A 826 -10.37 -13.38 16.07
C LEU A 826 -10.83 -14.59 16.91
N ALA A 827 -10.98 -15.75 16.27
CA ALA A 827 -11.40 -16.98 16.94
C ALA A 827 -10.36 -17.48 17.99
N GLU A 828 -9.07 -17.12 17.84
CA GLU A 828 -8.04 -17.41 18.85
C GLU A 828 -8.29 -16.70 20.17
N TYR A 829 -8.92 -15.52 20.14
CA TYR A 829 -9.31 -14.73 21.32
C TYR A 829 -10.73 -15.05 21.80
N GLY A 830 -11.45 -15.92 21.09
CA GLY A 830 -12.82 -16.33 21.38
C GLY A 830 -12.95 -17.64 22.18
N PRO A 831 -14.19 -18.12 22.42
CA PRO A 831 -14.46 -19.38 23.10
C PRO A 831 -13.80 -20.57 22.37
N PRO A 832 -13.38 -21.64 23.10
CA PRO A 832 -12.73 -22.82 22.52
C PRO A 832 -13.55 -23.53 21.42
N GLN A 833 -14.89 -23.49 21.52
CA GLN A 833 -15.79 -24.06 20.52
C GLN A 833 -15.67 -23.33 19.17
N LEU A 834 -15.64 -22.01 19.20
CA LEU A 834 -15.48 -21.17 18.01
C LEU A 834 -14.13 -21.43 17.35
N ARG A 835 -13.06 -21.52 18.12
CA ARG A 835 -11.73 -21.87 17.64
C ARG A 835 -11.71 -23.24 16.96
N ARG A 836 -12.36 -24.27 17.54
CA ARG A 836 -12.46 -25.62 16.94
C ARG A 836 -13.22 -25.57 15.62
N LEU A 837 -14.34 -24.86 15.55
CA LEU A 837 -15.14 -24.70 14.33
C LEU A 837 -14.31 -24.04 13.21
N PHE A 838 -13.64 -22.96 13.50
CA PHE A 838 -12.79 -22.28 12.51
C PHE A 838 -11.61 -23.12 12.06
N ASN A 839 -11.00 -23.89 12.95
CA ASN A 839 -9.91 -24.82 12.59
C ASN A 839 -10.42 -25.94 11.66
N LEU A 840 -11.63 -26.47 11.88
CA LEU A 840 -12.27 -27.45 11.00
C LEU A 840 -12.59 -26.84 9.62
N LEU A 841 -13.15 -25.63 9.58
CA LEU A 841 -13.42 -24.92 8.33
C LEU A 841 -12.11 -24.65 7.56
N THR A 842 -11.05 -24.22 8.25
CA THR A 842 -9.73 -24.01 7.64
C THR A 842 -9.16 -25.28 7.06
N ALA A 843 -9.25 -26.37 7.80
CA ALA A 843 -8.80 -27.67 7.34
C ALA A 843 -9.59 -28.10 6.09
N GLY A 844 -10.91 -27.91 6.07
CA GLY A 844 -11.77 -28.19 4.92
C GLY A 844 -11.42 -27.33 3.70
N VAL A 845 -11.31 -26.02 3.87
CA VAL A 845 -10.92 -25.08 2.77
C VAL A 845 -9.51 -25.38 2.27
N SER A 846 -8.56 -25.63 3.17
CA SER A 846 -7.20 -26.01 2.80
C SER A 846 -7.17 -27.34 2.03
N TRP A 847 -8.03 -28.28 2.42
CA TRP A 847 -8.17 -29.54 1.73
C TRP A 847 -8.74 -29.35 0.32
N LEU A 848 -9.84 -28.62 0.16
CA LEU A 848 -10.42 -28.29 -1.16
C LEU A 848 -9.42 -27.54 -2.04
N ALA A 849 -8.72 -26.55 -1.47
CA ALA A 849 -7.68 -25.82 -2.19
C ALA A 849 -6.50 -26.71 -2.63
N SER A 850 -6.26 -27.84 -1.95
CA SER A 850 -5.23 -28.80 -2.35
C SER A 850 -5.60 -29.63 -3.58
N LEU A 851 -6.87 -29.61 -3.99
CA LEU A 851 -7.36 -30.26 -5.21
C LEU A 851 -7.14 -29.38 -6.46
N LEU A 852 -6.90 -28.08 -6.30
CA LEU A 852 -6.57 -27.18 -7.41
C LEU A 852 -5.18 -27.53 -7.99
N PRO A 853 -4.91 -27.16 -9.27
CA PRO A 853 -3.61 -27.41 -9.88
C PRO A 853 -2.46 -26.84 -9.04
N GLN A 854 -1.45 -27.65 -8.77
CA GLN A 854 -0.26 -27.28 -8.00
C GLN A 854 0.97 -27.22 -8.92
N GLY A 855 1.81 -26.19 -8.76
CA GLY A 855 3.06 -26.10 -9.52
C GLY A 855 4.05 -27.20 -9.13
N ILE A 856 4.91 -27.60 -10.10
CA ILE A 856 5.95 -28.61 -9.87
C ILE A 856 7.04 -28.00 -8.97
N GLY A 857 7.34 -28.68 -7.85
CA GLY A 857 8.38 -28.26 -6.92
C GLY A 857 9.78 -28.26 -7.55
N ARG A 858 10.67 -27.36 -7.10
CA ARG A 858 12.10 -27.42 -7.47
C ARG A 858 12.75 -28.64 -6.82
N VAL A 859 13.67 -29.27 -7.55
CA VAL A 859 14.61 -30.21 -6.92
C VAL A 859 15.42 -29.42 -5.92
N PRO A 860 15.44 -29.77 -4.62
CA PRO A 860 16.46 -29.23 -3.74
C PRO A 860 17.82 -29.47 -4.42
N ALA A 861 18.62 -28.42 -4.58
CA ALA A 861 20.00 -28.61 -4.99
C ALA A 861 20.57 -29.66 -4.04
N SER A 862 21.05 -30.77 -4.59
CA SER A 862 21.72 -31.78 -3.80
C SER A 862 22.76 -31.06 -2.96
N LYS A 863 22.66 -31.14 -1.65
CA LYS A 863 23.80 -30.89 -0.79
C LYS A 863 24.84 -31.88 -1.25
N ASN A 864 25.76 -31.45 -2.09
CA ASN A 864 26.94 -32.20 -2.36
C ASN A 864 27.60 -32.42 -1.00
N LEU A 865 27.45 -33.63 -0.51
CA LEU A 865 28.31 -34.18 0.50
C LEU A 865 29.71 -34.28 -0.15
N HIS A 866 30.54 -33.34 0.16
CA HIS A 866 32.00 -33.46 0.20
C HIS A 866 32.50 -32.67 1.39
#